data_52b4b0bda2b8719395dbe12a091e184b
#
_entry.id   52b4b0bda2b8719395dbe12a091e184b
#
_cell.length_a   1.000
_cell.length_b   1.000
_cell.length_c   1.000
_cell.angle_alpha   90.00
_cell.angle_beta   90.00
_cell.angle_gamma   90.00
#
_symmetry.space_group_name_H-M   'P 1'
#
loop_
_entity.id
_entity.type
_entity.pdbx_description
1 polymer ?
#
loop_
_entity_poly.entity_id
_entity_poly.type
_entity_poly.pdbx_seq_one_letter_code
_entity_poly.pdbx_strand_id
1 'polypeptide(L)'
;MKLNLSSQIVLNKVPEQYYRPRTAVERSEITRCEKIFTDIYPKVEEAARVIADMVETEIRRAKDAGRKCVLALGTGLSLTPVYSELIRRHKESGLSFENVVVFNAYEYFPLSADSKHSALGQLRDRFLDHIDIKTENIHTLDGSIAQDEVTDHCHAYEQLIAAEGGLDIALLGIGRMGNIAANEPGSTLSSASRIILIDQTSRDEMSNSFGTLEQVPPCSITMGIHTLLSAHKLFLTAWGEEKSGIVQKIVEGPLTDSVPASFVQTHNDAKFFIDLAAASKLTRIVHPWLVTTCEWNDKTIRAAVVWLCQLKKKPILKLTNKDYNENGLSDLLARFGSAYNCNIKIFNDLQHTITGWPGGKPNADDTNRPERALPAHKRVIVFSPHPDDDVISMGGTIRRLVQQHHDVHVAYETSGNIAVGDEEVTRFMHFVNGFNQIFCGDKDETIKKMYADIKAFLAQKKPSDMDTIEVRTIKGLIRRGEARTACTYNGIPLDHVHFLDLPFYESGKIEKLPMTEKDVEIVRALLQKVKPHQIYVAGDLADPHGTHRKCTDAVMAAIDLEKEAGAEWLNDCRVWMYRGAWAEWEIENIEMCVPMSPEELRGKRNCILKHSSQMESAPFLGNDERLFWQRAEDRNHATAELYHNLGLACYEAMEAFVRYNP
;
A
#
# COMPACT_ATOMS: atom_id res chain seq x y z
N MET A 1 -1.16 -30.60 5.12
CA MET A 1 -0.38 -29.48 5.66
C MET A 1 -1.25 -28.24 5.52
N LYS A 2 -1.49 -27.45 6.56
CA LYS A 2 -2.23 -26.18 6.36
C LYS A 2 -1.28 -25.22 5.65
N LEU A 3 -1.67 -24.77 4.45
CA LEU A 3 -0.98 -23.69 3.75
C LEU A 3 -0.94 -22.45 4.64
N ASN A 4 0.21 -21.82 4.76
CA ASN A 4 0.32 -20.52 5.42
C ASN A 4 -0.04 -19.45 4.38
N LEU A 5 -1.32 -19.03 4.40
CA LEU A 5 -1.86 -18.04 3.49
C LEU A 5 -1.68 -16.59 4.00
N SER A 6 -0.94 -16.40 5.10
CA SER A 6 -0.55 -15.05 5.53
C SER A 6 0.59 -14.54 4.65
N SER A 7 0.56 -13.26 4.26
CA SER A 7 1.62 -12.67 3.46
C SER A 7 2.98 -12.80 4.17
N GLN A 8 3.93 -13.46 3.52
CA GLN A 8 5.31 -13.60 3.98
C GLN A 8 6.31 -12.94 3.03
N ILE A 9 5.81 -12.26 2.01
CA ILE A 9 6.67 -11.61 1.01
C ILE A 9 7.37 -10.44 1.66
N VAL A 10 8.69 -10.55 1.80
CA VAL A 10 9.58 -9.50 2.28
C VAL A 10 10.43 -9.04 1.13
N LEU A 11 10.12 -7.86 0.57
CA LEU A 11 10.82 -7.31 -0.59
C LEU A 11 12.24 -6.84 -0.24
N ASN A 12 12.44 -6.33 0.98
CA ASN A 12 13.72 -5.86 1.47
C ASN A 12 14.08 -6.56 2.78
N LYS A 13 15.19 -7.30 2.79
CA LYS A 13 15.76 -7.86 4.02
C LYS A 13 16.56 -6.75 4.73
N VAL A 14 15.96 -6.13 5.73
CA VAL A 14 16.62 -5.13 6.57
C VAL A 14 17.34 -5.85 7.71
N PRO A 15 18.66 -5.64 7.91
CA PRO A 15 19.39 -6.19 9.05
C PRO A 15 18.75 -5.78 10.38
N GLU A 16 18.60 -6.75 11.30
CA GLU A 16 17.88 -6.56 12.57
C GLU A 16 18.51 -5.44 13.42
N GLN A 17 19.81 -5.25 13.34
CA GLN A 17 20.54 -4.18 14.04
C GLN A 17 20.03 -2.76 13.72
N TYR A 18 19.41 -2.52 12.55
CA TYR A 18 18.91 -1.20 12.17
C TYR A 18 17.54 -0.88 12.78
N TYR A 19 16.81 -1.88 13.26
CA TYR A 19 15.50 -1.64 13.86
C TYR A 19 15.31 -2.23 15.26
N ARG A 20 16.19 -3.16 15.69
CA ARG A 20 16.20 -3.74 17.05
C ARG A 20 17.56 -3.55 17.72
N PRO A 21 17.90 -2.33 18.17
CA PRO A 21 19.15 -2.09 18.87
C PRO A 21 19.19 -2.88 20.20
N ARG A 22 20.34 -3.45 20.51
CA ARG A 22 20.54 -4.29 21.71
C ARG A 22 20.87 -3.48 22.96
N THR A 23 21.46 -2.30 22.76
CA THR A 23 21.90 -1.42 23.85
C THR A 23 21.33 -0.01 23.69
N ALA A 24 21.32 0.76 24.77
CA ALA A 24 20.93 2.16 24.73
C ALA A 24 21.87 3.02 23.85
N VAL A 25 23.15 2.67 23.78
CA VAL A 25 24.14 3.35 22.95
C VAL A 25 23.81 3.11 21.46
N GLU A 26 23.65 1.84 21.04
CA GLU A 26 23.25 1.52 19.67
C GLU A 26 21.95 2.23 19.28
N ARG A 27 20.95 2.25 20.21
CA ARG A 27 19.71 2.97 19.96
C ARG A 27 19.95 4.45 19.69
N SER A 28 20.72 5.11 20.54
CA SER A 28 21.00 6.54 20.41
C SER A 28 21.73 6.88 19.11
N GLU A 29 22.56 5.98 18.61
CA GLU A 29 23.26 6.13 17.34
C GLU A 29 22.31 5.99 16.15
N ILE A 30 21.56 4.87 16.07
CA ILE A 30 20.70 4.61 14.92
C ILE A 30 19.51 5.56 14.83
N THR A 31 19.02 6.09 15.95
CA THR A 31 17.88 7.01 16.02
C THR A 31 18.27 8.49 16.07
N ARG A 32 19.55 8.83 15.82
CA ARG A 32 20.02 10.23 15.96
C ARG A 32 19.33 11.23 15.05
N CYS A 33 18.69 10.79 13.98
CA CYS A 33 17.87 11.62 13.09
C CYS A 33 16.41 11.70 13.52
N GLU A 34 15.99 10.87 14.46
CA GLU A 34 14.60 10.75 14.91
C GLU A 34 14.32 11.69 16.08
N LYS A 35 13.16 12.31 16.03
CA LYS A 35 12.71 13.28 17.04
C LYS A 35 11.57 12.76 17.91
N ILE A 36 11.05 11.57 17.57
CA ILE A 36 10.08 10.81 18.35
C ILE A 36 10.66 9.43 18.59
N PHE A 37 10.49 8.90 19.80
CA PHE A 37 10.87 7.53 20.10
C PHE A 37 10.07 6.56 19.22
N THR A 38 10.75 5.92 18.27
CA THR A 38 10.12 5.07 17.26
C THR A 38 10.61 3.63 17.39
N ASP A 39 9.65 2.71 17.58
CA ASP A 39 9.91 1.27 17.60
C ASP A 39 9.39 0.63 16.31
N ILE A 40 10.27 -0.15 15.66
CA ILE A 40 9.97 -0.84 14.40
C ILE A 40 9.82 -2.33 14.65
N TYR A 41 8.75 -2.92 14.13
CA TYR A 41 8.44 -4.34 14.27
C TYR A 41 8.34 -5.03 12.92
N PRO A 42 8.82 -6.29 12.78
CA PRO A 42 8.62 -7.07 11.55
C PRO A 42 7.15 -7.43 11.33
N LYS A 43 6.37 -7.56 12.41
CA LYS A 43 4.96 -7.96 12.39
C LYS A 43 4.12 -7.05 13.26
N VAL A 44 2.96 -6.68 12.74
CA VAL A 44 2.00 -5.80 13.44
C VAL A 44 1.52 -6.42 14.76
N GLU A 45 1.36 -7.74 14.82
CA GLU A 45 0.92 -8.46 16.02
C GLU A 45 1.95 -8.38 17.17
N GLU A 46 3.25 -8.27 16.84
CA GLU A 46 4.29 -8.06 17.85
C GLU A 46 4.16 -6.67 18.48
N ALA A 47 3.98 -5.65 17.65
CA ALA A 47 3.76 -4.28 18.10
C ALA A 47 2.48 -4.18 18.95
N ALA A 48 1.38 -4.79 18.48
CA ALA A 48 0.10 -4.80 19.18
C ALA A 48 0.23 -5.39 20.61
N ARG A 49 0.99 -6.48 20.76
CA ARG A 49 1.26 -7.07 22.10
C ARG A 49 2.01 -6.11 23.02
N VAL A 50 3.05 -5.43 22.49
CA VAL A 50 3.84 -4.46 23.27
C VAL A 50 2.99 -3.26 23.68
N ILE A 51 2.18 -2.71 22.78
CA ILE A 51 1.26 -1.63 23.11
C ILE A 51 0.25 -2.07 24.16
N ALA A 52 -0.33 -3.26 24.01
CA ALA A 52 -1.28 -3.83 24.97
C ALA A 52 -0.64 -4.05 26.34
N ASP A 53 0.66 -4.50 26.42
CA ASP A 53 1.40 -4.58 27.69
C ASP A 53 1.49 -3.23 28.39
N MET A 54 1.75 -2.17 27.63
CA MET A 54 1.87 -0.82 28.19
C MET A 54 0.52 -0.27 28.65
N VAL A 55 -0.56 -0.51 27.89
CA VAL A 55 -1.93 -0.12 28.28
C VAL A 55 -2.37 -0.89 29.51
N GLU A 56 -2.20 -2.21 29.55
CA GLU A 56 -2.52 -3.04 30.69
C GLU A 56 -1.77 -2.61 31.96
N THR A 57 -0.48 -2.26 31.82
CA THR A 57 0.35 -1.78 32.93
C THR A 57 -0.24 -0.51 33.54
N GLU A 58 -0.69 0.45 32.72
CA GLU A 58 -1.30 1.69 33.24
C GLU A 58 -2.68 1.44 33.86
N ILE A 59 -3.50 0.56 33.27
CA ILE A 59 -4.80 0.18 33.84
C ILE A 59 -4.61 -0.42 35.24
N ARG A 60 -3.67 -1.37 35.40
CA ARG A 60 -3.36 -1.99 36.69
C ARG A 60 -2.78 -0.98 37.67
N ARG A 61 -1.85 -0.12 37.23
CA ARG A 61 -1.26 0.93 38.09
C ARG A 61 -2.32 1.91 38.61
N ALA A 62 -3.25 2.34 37.73
CA ALA A 62 -4.34 3.21 38.14
C ALA A 62 -5.26 2.52 39.15
N LYS A 63 -5.60 1.25 38.93
CA LYS A 63 -6.40 0.44 39.84
C LYS A 63 -5.74 0.29 41.21
N ASP A 64 -4.44 -0.03 41.27
CA ASP A 64 -3.66 -0.18 42.49
C ASP A 64 -3.57 1.15 43.28
N ALA A 65 -3.60 2.28 42.55
CA ALA A 65 -3.65 3.62 43.13
C ALA A 65 -5.08 4.06 43.57
N GLY A 66 -6.09 3.21 43.37
CA GLY A 66 -7.48 3.52 43.70
C GLY A 66 -8.14 4.58 42.84
N ARG A 67 -7.63 4.80 41.59
CA ARG A 67 -8.15 5.75 40.62
C ARG A 67 -8.58 5.08 39.33
N LYS A 68 -9.31 5.82 38.50
CA LYS A 68 -9.61 5.38 37.15
C LYS A 68 -8.39 5.57 36.23
N CYS A 69 -8.30 4.78 35.17
CA CYS A 69 -7.37 4.97 34.06
C CYS A 69 -8.10 5.64 32.91
N VAL A 70 -7.62 6.79 32.47
CA VAL A 70 -8.31 7.65 31.47
C VAL A 70 -7.64 7.51 30.11
N LEU A 71 -8.36 7.01 29.12
CA LEU A 71 -7.86 6.74 27.79
C LEU A 71 -8.54 7.62 26.73
N ALA A 72 -7.76 8.28 25.90
CA ALA A 72 -8.25 8.87 24.64
C ALA A 72 -8.00 7.87 23.50
N LEU A 73 -9.05 7.44 22.81
CA LEU A 73 -8.98 6.39 21.80
C LEU A 73 -9.39 6.89 20.41
N GLY A 74 -8.59 6.57 19.41
CA GLY A 74 -8.93 6.72 18.00
C GLY A 74 -9.66 5.49 17.44
N THR A 75 -10.22 5.62 16.24
CA THR A 75 -10.97 4.54 15.56
C THR A 75 -10.31 4.03 14.28
N GLY A 76 -9.11 4.52 13.96
CA GLY A 76 -8.38 4.13 12.75
C GLY A 76 -8.11 2.62 12.67
N LEU A 77 -8.11 2.07 11.46
CA LEU A 77 -7.85 0.64 11.22
C LEU A 77 -6.49 0.17 11.76
N SER A 78 -5.51 1.07 11.85
CA SER A 78 -4.20 0.76 12.44
C SER A 78 -4.26 0.35 13.92
N LEU A 79 -5.35 0.67 14.62
CA LEU A 79 -5.55 0.31 16.03
C LEU A 79 -6.24 -1.04 16.21
N THR A 80 -6.88 -1.58 15.18
CA THR A 80 -7.61 -2.86 15.26
C THR A 80 -6.78 -4.01 15.85
N PRO A 81 -5.50 -4.21 15.48
CA PRO A 81 -4.68 -5.27 16.08
C PRO A 81 -4.46 -5.08 17.59
N VAL A 82 -4.33 -3.83 18.04
CA VAL A 82 -4.17 -3.50 19.46
C VAL A 82 -5.45 -3.79 20.23
N TYR A 83 -6.60 -3.37 19.69
CA TYR A 83 -7.91 -3.66 20.30
C TYR A 83 -8.19 -5.15 20.36
N SER A 84 -7.89 -5.89 19.30
CA SER A 84 -8.03 -7.35 19.28
C SER A 84 -7.17 -8.03 20.38
N GLU A 85 -5.95 -7.57 20.60
CA GLU A 85 -5.09 -8.11 21.65
C GLU A 85 -5.59 -7.73 23.06
N LEU A 86 -6.10 -6.52 23.27
CA LEU A 86 -6.70 -6.11 24.55
C LEU A 86 -7.97 -6.92 24.85
N ILE A 87 -8.83 -7.18 23.85
CA ILE A 87 -10.00 -8.05 23.97
C ILE A 87 -9.57 -9.47 24.33
N ARG A 88 -8.56 -10.02 23.68
CA ARG A 88 -8.02 -11.34 24.00
C ARG A 88 -7.56 -11.41 25.46
N ARG A 89 -6.84 -10.39 25.94
CA ARG A 89 -6.38 -10.32 27.35
C ARG A 89 -7.55 -10.21 28.32
N HIS A 90 -8.57 -9.47 27.99
CA HIS A 90 -9.79 -9.42 28.78
C HIS A 90 -10.42 -10.81 28.93
N LYS A 91 -10.63 -11.51 27.80
CA LYS A 91 -11.31 -12.81 27.77
C LYS A 91 -10.48 -13.96 28.35
N GLU A 92 -9.16 -13.95 28.13
CA GLU A 92 -8.28 -15.10 28.41
C GLU A 92 -7.35 -14.86 29.59
N SER A 93 -7.00 -13.60 29.92
CA SER A 93 -5.97 -13.27 30.93
C SER A 93 -6.50 -12.43 32.09
N GLY A 94 -7.82 -12.19 32.16
CA GLY A 94 -8.48 -11.50 33.27
C GLY A 94 -8.17 -10.00 33.36
N LEU A 95 -7.83 -9.34 32.26
CA LEU A 95 -7.73 -7.88 32.21
C LEU A 95 -9.13 -7.30 32.32
N SER A 96 -9.40 -6.47 33.34
CA SER A 96 -10.68 -5.79 33.55
C SER A 96 -10.57 -4.30 33.18
N PHE A 97 -11.62 -3.78 32.55
CA PHE A 97 -11.76 -2.38 32.17
C PHE A 97 -12.79 -1.64 33.07
N GLU A 98 -13.26 -2.23 34.17
CA GLU A 98 -14.22 -1.59 35.09
C GLU A 98 -13.73 -0.24 35.66
N ASN A 99 -12.40 -0.08 35.84
CA ASN A 99 -11.79 1.15 36.33
C ASN A 99 -11.25 2.04 35.19
N VAL A 100 -11.67 1.79 33.94
CA VAL A 100 -11.25 2.57 32.78
C VAL A 100 -12.32 3.59 32.40
N VAL A 101 -11.88 4.78 32.03
CA VAL A 101 -12.70 5.83 31.38
C VAL A 101 -12.17 6.03 29.96
N VAL A 102 -13.05 6.04 29.00
CA VAL A 102 -12.71 6.25 27.60
C VAL A 102 -13.30 7.56 27.09
N PHE A 103 -12.44 8.34 26.45
CA PHE A 103 -12.79 9.50 25.67
C PHE A 103 -12.55 9.21 24.20
N ASN A 104 -13.59 9.35 23.35
CA ASN A 104 -13.45 9.23 21.91
C ASN A 104 -12.69 10.43 21.35
N ALA A 105 -11.62 10.20 20.56
CA ALA A 105 -10.75 11.27 20.10
C ALA A 105 -11.39 12.22 19.06
N TYR A 106 -12.40 11.75 18.31
CA TYR A 106 -13.13 12.55 17.34
C TYR A 106 -14.47 11.91 16.97
N GLU A 107 -15.38 12.72 16.41
CA GLU A 107 -16.63 12.25 15.82
C GLU A 107 -16.95 13.00 14.52
N TYR A 108 -17.60 12.35 13.58
CA TYR A 108 -18.04 12.98 12.33
C TYR A 108 -19.22 13.91 12.55
N PHE A 109 -19.25 15.04 11.79
CA PHE A 109 -20.28 16.06 11.94
C PHE A 109 -20.74 16.63 10.57
N PRO A 110 -22.07 16.77 10.33
CA PRO A 110 -23.16 16.22 11.16
C PRO A 110 -23.33 14.71 10.90
N LEU A 111 -23.49 13.93 11.95
CA LEU A 111 -23.79 12.51 11.84
C LEU A 111 -24.57 12.01 13.07
N SER A 112 -25.60 11.18 12.84
CA SER A 112 -26.35 10.56 13.93
C SER A 112 -25.48 9.60 14.74
N ALA A 113 -25.63 9.61 16.07
CA ALA A 113 -24.93 8.69 16.97
C ALA A 113 -25.24 7.21 16.69
N ASP A 114 -26.42 6.90 16.15
CA ASP A 114 -26.84 5.54 15.78
C ASP A 114 -26.27 5.08 14.43
N SER A 115 -25.54 5.94 13.72
CA SER A 115 -24.91 5.57 12.46
C SER A 115 -23.78 4.56 12.70
N LYS A 116 -23.81 3.44 11.98
CA LYS A 116 -22.70 2.47 11.98
C LYS A 116 -21.35 3.08 11.50
N HIS A 117 -21.41 4.23 10.86
CA HIS A 117 -20.22 4.97 10.38
C HIS A 117 -19.73 5.99 11.40
N SER A 118 -20.46 6.24 12.52
CA SER A 118 -19.98 7.11 13.58
C SER A 118 -18.67 6.56 14.17
N ALA A 119 -17.78 7.46 14.60
CA ALA A 119 -16.53 7.04 15.21
C ALA A 119 -16.77 6.23 16.48
N LEU A 120 -17.76 6.63 17.30
CA LEU A 120 -18.17 5.85 18.47
C LEU A 120 -18.70 4.47 18.08
N GLY A 121 -19.56 4.37 17.04
CA GLY A 121 -20.11 3.10 16.56
C GLY A 121 -19.01 2.13 16.13
N GLN A 122 -18.02 2.64 15.40
CA GLN A 122 -16.83 1.86 15.01
C GLN A 122 -15.98 1.43 16.21
N LEU A 123 -15.82 2.29 17.23
CA LEU A 123 -15.05 1.97 18.43
C LEU A 123 -15.80 0.92 19.28
N ARG A 124 -17.13 0.98 19.35
CA ARG A 124 -17.96 -0.04 20.01
C ARG A 124 -17.82 -1.40 19.32
N ASP A 125 -18.06 -1.44 18.03
CA ASP A 125 -17.98 -2.67 17.22
C ASP A 125 -16.62 -3.36 17.32
N ARG A 126 -15.53 -2.58 17.30
CA ARG A 126 -14.16 -3.12 17.32
C ARG A 126 -13.57 -3.36 18.69
N PHE A 127 -14.12 -2.74 19.74
CA PHE A 127 -13.50 -2.80 21.05
C PHE A 127 -14.47 -2.75 22.24
N LEU A 128 -15.25 -1.68 22.42
CA LEU A 128 -15.93 -1.40 23.68
C LEU A 128 -17.02 -2.43 24.02
N ASP A 129 -17.74 -2.97 23.04
CA ASP A 129 -18.79 -3.97 23.25
C ASP A 129 -18.24 -5.38 23.57
N HIS A 130 -16.91 -5.54 23.52
CA HIS A 130 -16.23 -6.81 23.79
C HIS A 130 -15.51 -6.88 25.16
N ILE A 131 -15.62 -5.82 25.98
CA ILE A 131 -14.95 -5.67 27.27
C ILE A 131 -15.96 -5.26 28.37
N ASP A 132 -15.52 -5.30 29.63
CA ASP A 132 -16.35 -5.02 30.83
C ASP A 132 -16.37 -3.52 31.23
N ILE A 133 -16.17 -2.60 30.28
CA ILE A 133 -16.24 -1.18 30.56
C ILE A 133 -17.67 -0.74 30.92
N LYS A 134 -17.80 0.11 31.93
CA LYS A 134 -19.10 0.66 32.33
C LYS A 134 -19.56 1.74 31.33
N THR A 135 -20.85 1.72 30.96
CA THR A 135 -21.40 2.69 30.01
C THR A 135 -21.23 4.14 30.45
N GLU A 136 -21.33 4.41 31.76
CA GLU A 136 -21.12 5.72 32.36
C GLU A 136 -19.68 6.26 32.24
N ASN A 137 -18.73 5.38 31.95
CA ASN A 137 -17.32 5.72 31.74
C ASN A 137 -16.95 5.92 30.25
N ILE A 138 -17.91 5.87 29.35
CA ILE A 138 -17.69 6.11 27.92
C ILE A 138 -18.18 7.52 27.60
N HIS A 139 -17.25 8.43 27.33
CA HIS A 139 -17.52 9.81 26.93
C HIS A 139 -17.24 9.98 25.44
N THR A 140 -18.15 10.63 24.74
CA THR A 140 -18.06 10.84 23.30
C THR A 140 -18.33 12.28 22.91
N LEU A 141 -17.70 12.73 21.86
CA LEU A 141 -18.12 13.89 21.11
C LEU A 141 -19.41 13.54 20.37
N ASP A 142 -20.41 14.41 20.39
CA ASP A 142 -21.71 14.14 19.78
C ASP A 142 -21.82 14.83 18.42
N GLY A 143 -21.83 14.02 17.36
CA GLY A 143 -21.99 14.50 15.98
C GLY A 143 -23.41 14.87 15.58
N SER A 144 -24.41 14.65 16.46
CA SER A 144 -25.84 14.90 16.17
C SER A 144 -26.38 16.23 16.70
N ILE A 145 -25.57 16.97 17.48
CA ILE A 145 -25.97 18.27 18.08
C ILE A 145 -26.11 19.37 17.03
N ALA A 146 -26.81 20.44 17.41
CA ALA A 146 -26.91 21.62 16.55
C ALA A 146 -25.54 22.33 16.44
N GLN A 147 -25.27 22.95 15.28
CA GLN A 147 -23.96 23.55 15.00
C GLN A 147 -23.60 24.68 15.97
N ASP A 148 -24.56 25.43 16.47
CA ASP A 148 -24.36 26.49 17.45
C ASP A 148 -24.04 25.98 18.86
N GLU A 149 -24.35 24.72 19.17
CA GLU A 149 -24.04 24.06 20.44
C GLU A 149 -22.64 23.41 20.48
N VAL A 150 -22.00 23.25 19.31
CA VAL A 150 -20.71 22.51 19.21
C VAL A 150 -19.63 23.11 20.11
N THR A 151 -19.55 24.44 20.19
CA THR A 151 -18.51 25.11 20.99
C THR A 151 -18.68 24.80 22.48
N ASP A 152 -19.90 24.90 23.00
CA ASP A 152 -20.20 24.64 24.42
C ASP A 152 -20.01 23.14 24.73
N HIS A 153 -20.39 22.26 23.81
CA HIS A 153 -20.14 20.83 23.91
C HIS A 153 -18.64 20.50 24.00
N CYS A 154 -17.82 21.12 23.15
CA CYS A 154 -16.36 20.95 23.20
C CYS A 154 -15.77 21.44 24.54
N HIS A 155 -16.24 22.59 25.05
CA HIS A 155 -15.81 23.08 26.35
C HIS A 155 -16.22 22.15 27.51
N ALA A 156 -17.43 21.62 27.48
CA ALA A 156 -17.90 20.63 28.47
C ALA A 156 -17.05 19.34 28.39
N TYR A 157 -16.68 18.91 27.20
CA TYR A 157 -15.85 17.74 27.00
C TYR A 157 -14.43 17.90 27.59
N GLU A 158 -13.80 19.05 27.38
CA GLU A 158 -12.51 19.39 28.02
C GLU A 158 -12.61 19.46 29.55
N GLN A 159 -13.72 19.97 30.07
CA GLN A 159 -13.98 20.00 31.52
C GLN A 159 -14.15 18.59 32.10
N LEU A 160 -14.79 17.68 31.38
CA LEU A 160 -14.91 16.27 31.77
C LEU A 160 -13.56 15.57 31.82
N ILE A 161 -12.68 15.79 30.83
CA ILE A 161 -11.31 15.27 30.84
C ILE A 161 -10.56 15.77 32.08
N ALA A 162 -10.66 17.07 32.37
CA ALA A 162 -10.01 17.65 33.55
C ALA A 162 -10.60 17.12 34.86
N ALA A 163 -11.91 16.90 34.94
CA ALA A 163 -12.59 16.34 36.12
C ALA A 163 -12.18 14.89 36.41
N GLU A 164 -11.91 14.08 35.38
CA GLU A 164 -11.38 12.72 35.53
C GLU A 164 -9.86 12.69 35.84
N GLY A 165 -9.19 13.86 35.95
CA GLY A 165 -7.78 13.98 36.29
C GLY A 165 -6.82 14.08 35.11
N GLY A 166 -7.32 14.30 33.91
CA GLY A 166 -6.55 14.33 32.66
C GLY A 166 -6.43 12.97 31.99
N LEU A 167 -5.75 12.91 30.85
CA LEU A 167 -5.56 11.69 30.07
C LEU A 167 -4.31 10.93 30.53
N ASP A 168 -4.45 9.64 30.86
CA ASP A 168 -3.31 8.77 31.13
C ASP A 168 -2.62 8.34 29.83
N ILE A 169 -3.42 7.91 28.82
CA ILE A 169 -2.91 7.49 27.52
C ILE A 169 -3.78 8.06 26.40
N ALA A 170 -3.14 8.64 25.38
CA ALA A 170 -3.75 8.86 24.06
C ALA A 170 -3.23 7.78 23.08
N LEU A 171 -4.12 6.96 22.52
CA LEU A 171 -3.80 5.90 21.56
C LEU A 171 -4.42 6.23 20.21
N LEU A 172 -3.59 6.55 19.22
CA LEU A 172 -4.01 7.15 17.96
C LEU A 172 -3.33 6.50 16.76
N GLY A 173 -4.05 6.42 15.64
CA GLY A 173 -3.46 6.19 14.32
C GLY A 173 -3.09 7.50 13.66
N ILE A 174 -2.39 7.44 12.53
CA ILE A 174 -2.10 8.60 11.69
C ILE A 174 -2.78 8.49 10.32
N GLY A 175 -3.32 9.61 9.84
CA GLY A 175 -3.81 9.73 8.48
C GLY A 175 -2.69 10.02 7.46
N ARG A 176 -3.03 10.00 6.17
CA ARG A 176 -2.04 10.21 5.07
C ARG A 176 -1.45 11.61 5.06
N MET A 177 -2.21 12.60 5.49
CA MET A 177 -1.75 13.98 5.59
C MET A 177 -1.02 14.27 6.92
N GLY A 178 -0.81 13.25 7.76
CA GLY A 178 -0.20 13.40 9.07
C GLY A 178 -1.16 13.94 10.12
N ASN A 179 -2.45 13.82 9.89
CA ASN A 179 -3.48 14.12 10.87
C ASN A 179 -3.49 13.08 12.00
N ILE A 180 -3.71 13.55 13.23
CA ILE A 180 -3.97 12.72 14.43
C ILE A 180 -5.35 13.07 14.98
N ALA A 181 -6.11 12.06 15.41
CA ALA A 181 -7.56 12.18 15.52
C ALA A 181 -8.11 12.75 14.20
N ALA A 182 -8.88 13.85 14.21
CA ALA A 182 -9.26 14.56 13.00
C ALA A 182 -8.57 15.94 12.87
N ASN A 183 -7.39 16.13 13.46
CA ASN A 183 -6.65 17.38 13.31
C ASN A 183 -5.95 17.42 11.95
N GLU A 184 -6.58 18.06 10.98
CA GLU A 184 -6.12 18.24 9.61
C GLU A 184 -4.98 19.29 9.51
N PRO A 185 -4.23 19.34 8.39
CA PRO A 185 -3.24 20.39 8.12
C PRO A 185 -3.79 21.79 8.41
N GLY A 186 -2.98 22.62 9.07
CA GLY A 186 -3.38 23.94 9.61
C GLY A 186 -3.82 23.90 11.09
N SER A 187 -3.95 22.71 11.70
CA SER A 187 -4.12 22.59 13.15
C SER A 187 -2.85 23.01 13.88
N THR A 188 -2.98 23.81 14.93
CA THR A 188 -1.85 24.36 15.67
C THR A 188 -1.60 23.65 17.00
N LEU A 189 -0.42 23.82 17.56
CA LEU A 189 -0.04 23.27 18.86
C LEU A 189 -1.01 23.66 20.00
N SER A 190 -1.61 24.86 19.92
CA SER A 190 -2.57 25.38 20.93
C SER A 190 -4.03 24.99 20.66
N SER A 191 -4.31 24.21 19.61
CA SER A 191 -5.68 23.83 19.28
C SER A 191 -6.28 22.97 20.39
N ALA A 192 -7.41 23.40 20.97
CA ALA A 192 -8.28 22.61 21.85
C ALA A 192 -9.34 21.86 21.05
N SER A 193 -10.26 21.19 21.74
CA SER A 193 -11.39 20.49 21.12
C SER A 193 -12.27 21.45 20.33
N ARG A 194 -12.60 21.09 19.08
CA ARG A 194 -13.30 21.97 18.14
C ARG A 194 -13.86 21.23 16.95
N ILE A 195 -14.74 21.91 16.23
CA ILE A 195 -15.14 21.49 14.89
C ILE A 195 -14.05 21.86 13.86
N ILE A 196 -13.82 20.98 12.90
CA ILE A 196 -12.90 21.18 11.77
C ILE A 196 -13.56 20.75 10.45
N LEU A 197 -13.09 21.29 9.34
CA LEU A 197 -13.37 20.76 8.01
C LEU A 197 -12.43 19.60 7.72
N ILE A 198 -12.96 18.50 7.23
CA ILE A 198 -12.16 17.35 6.77
C ILE A 198 -11.63 17.69 5.37
N ASP A 199 -10.33 17.54 5.16
CA ASP A 199 -9.73 17.80 3.85
C ASP A 199 -10.22 16.81 2.79
N GLN A 200 -10.11 17.21 1.52
CA GLN A 200 -10.63 16.42 0.41
C GLN A 200 -9.97 15.04 0.32
N THR A 201 -8.67 14.94 0.56
CA THR A 201 -7.93 13.65 0.51
C THR A 201 -8.46 12.69 1.56
N SER A 202 -8.67 13.18 2.80
CA SER A 202 -9.25 12.39 3.89
C SER A 202 -10.69 11.97 3.57
N ARG A 203 -11.50 12.85 2.97
CA ARG A 203 -12.87 12.51 2.54
C ARG A 203 -12.89 11.48 1.43
N ASP A 204 -12.00 11.58 0.46
CA ASP A 204 -11.87 10.60 -0.62
C ASP A 204 -11.51 9.20 -0.08
N GLU A 205 -10.60 9.12 0.91
CA GLU A 205 -10.29 7.86 1.60
C GLU A 205 -11.51 7.26 2.30
N MET A 206 -12.32 8.10 2.96
CA MET A 206 -13.50 7.67 3.70
C MET A 206 -14.66 7.29 2.78
N SER A 207 -14.70 7.79 1.54
CA SER A 207 -15.81 7.57 0.59
C SER A 207 -16.14 6.09 0.41
N ASN A 208 -15.12 5.22 0.39
CA ASN A 208 -15.29 3.77 0.30
C ASN A 208 -16.05 3.18 1.52
N SER A 209 -15.87 3.77 2.70
CA SER A 209 -16.53 3.32 3.93
C SER A 209 -17.95 3.85 4.04
N PHE A 210 -18.20 5.07 3.55
CA PHE A 210 -19.50 5.72 3.57
C PHE A 210 -20.36 5.38 2.35
N GLY A 211 -19.76 4.84 1.28
CA GLY A 211 -20.41 4.49 0.02
C GLY A 211 -20.14 5.49 -1.09
N THR A 212 -20.34 6.80 -0.86
CA THR A 212 -19.96 7.88 -1.79
C THR A 212 -19.33 9.06 -1.06
N LEU A 213 -18.65 9.93 -1.82
CA LEU A 213 -18.04 11.14 -1.27
C LEU A 213 -19.07 12.10 -0.65
N GLU A 214 -20.27 12.18 -1.24
CA GLU A 214 -21.37 13.04 -0.74
C GLU A 214 -21.91 12.56 0.60
N GLN A 215 -21.77 11.28 0.92
CA GLN A 215 -22.19 10.70 2.20
C GLN A 215 -21.14 10.88 3.31
N VAL A 216 -19.91 11.23 2.95
CA VAL A 216 -18.88 11.55 3.94
C VAL A 216 -19.19 12.90 4.57
N PRO A 217 -19.35 12.99 5.89
CA PRO A 217 -19.57 14.26 6.56
C PRO A 217 -18.47 15.27 6.23
N PRO A 218 -18.81 16.54 5.97
CA PRO A 218 -17.83 17.56 5.61
C PRO A 218 -16.93 17.98 6.77
N CYS A 219 -17.38 17.75 8.00
CA CYS A 219 -16.72 18.20 9.22
C CYS A 219 -16.51 17.04 10.20
N SER A 220 -15.66 17.30 11.17
CA SER A 220 -15.50 16.46 12.36
C SER A 220 -15.39 17.36 13.60
N ILE A 221 -15.87 16.87 14.75
CA ILE A 221 -15.54 17.43 16.06
C ILE A 221 -14.39 16.60 16.60
N THR A 222 -13.29 17.24 17.00
CA THR A 222 -12.07 16.52 17.38
C THR A 222 -11.44 17.10 18.65
N MET A 223 -10.84 16.24 19.48
CA MET A 223 -9.87 16.71 20.46
C MET A 223 -8.76 17.47 19.72
N GLY A 224 -8.36 18.62 20.25
CA GLY A 224 -7.28 19.40 19.67
C GLY A 224 -5.90 18.83 19.93
N ILE A 225 -4.89 19.35 19.22
CA ILE A 225 -3.49 18.96 19.44
C ILE A 225 -3.07 19.18 20.88
N HIS A 226 -3.44 20.34 21.47
CA HIS A 226 -3.13 20.66 22.86
C HIS A 226 -3.71 19.62 23.83
N THR A 227 -4.97 19.25 23.65
CA THR A 227 -5.65 18.25 24.49
C THR A 227 -4.97 16.89 24.39
N LEU A 228 -4.66 16.43 23.17
CA LEU A 228 -3.98 15.16 22.94
C LEU A 228 -2.57 15.13 23.54
N LEU A 229 -1.82 16.22 23.40
CA LEU A 229 -0.47 16.36 23.97
C LEU A 229 -0.45 16.53 25.48
N SER A 230 -1.59 16.79 26.14
CA SER A 230 -1.71 16.83 27.60
C SER A 230 -1.75 15.45 28.23
N ALA A 231 -1.92 14.38 27.46
CA ALA A 231 -1.87 13.01 27.98
C ALA A 231 -0.52 12.69 28.62
N HIS A 232 -0.50 11.86 29.65
CA HIS A 232 0.75 11.45 30.27
C HIS A 232 1.60 10.60 29.30
N LYS A 233 0.97 9.75 28.48
CA LYS A 233 1.60 8.96 27.43
C LYS A 233 0.85 9.11 26.12
N LEU A 234 1.58 9.17 25.01
CA LEU A 234 0.99 9.26 23.70
C LEU A 234 1.56 8.15 22.80
N PHE A 235 0.68 7.28 22.31
CA PHE A 235 1.04 6.17 21.43
C PHE A 235 0.47 6.40 20.04
N LEU A 236 1.35 6.40 19.04
CA LEU A 236 0.98 6.44 17.63
C LEU A 236 1.20 5.09 16.98
N THR A 237 0.35 4.74 16.01
CA THR A 237 0.50 3.54 15.19
C THR A 237 0.42 3.87 13.70
N ALA A 238 1.28 3.24 12.89
CA ALA A 238 1.19 3.26 11.43
C ALA A 238 1.76 1.98 10.84
N TRP A 239 1.04 1.42 9.88
CA TRP A 239 1.41 0.19 9.19
C TRP A 239 1.35 0.38 7.68
N GLY A 240 2.23 -0.32 6.98
CA GLY A 240 2.24 -0.37 5.52
C GLY A 240 3.14 0.68 4.85
N GLU A 241 3.60 0.34 3.64
CA GLU A 241 4.53 1.17 2.84
C GLU A 241 3.90 2.52 2.44
N GLU A 242 2.58 2.57 2.28
CA GLU A 242 1.85 3.81 1.95
C GLU A 242 1.97 4.89 3.02
N LYS A 243 2.29 4.51 4.26
CA LYS A 243 2.54 5.44 5.37
C LYS A 243 4.00 5.92 5.45
N SER A 244 4.93 5.29 4.71
CA SER A 244 6.37 5.54 4.86
C SER A 244 6.77 7.01 4.69
N GLY A 245 6.18 7.70 3.71
CA GLY A 245 6.49 9.11 3.46
C GLY A 245 6.03 10.04 4.58
N ILE A 246 4.84 9.81 5.12
CA ILE A 246 4.33 10.63 6.23
C ILE A 246 5.01 10.27 7.54
N VAL A 247 5.34 9.00 7.78
CA VAL A 247 6.13 8.55 8.94
C VAL A 247 7.48 9.27 8.96
N GLN A 248 8.20 9.32 7.84
CA GLN A 248 9.47 10.05 7.76
C GLN A 248 9.31 11.53 8.13
N LYS A 249 8.27 12.20 7.60
CA LYS A 249 8.01 13.62 7.92
C LYS A 249 7.69 13.83 9.41
N ILE A 250 6.96 12.91 10.03
CA ILE A 250 6.60 12.99 11.45
C ILE A 250 7.81 12.74 12.34
N VAL A 251 8.61 11.73 12.01
CA VAL A 251 9.70 11.25 12.88
C VAL A 251 10.97 12.09 12.72
N GLU A 252 11.37 12.41 11.48
CA GLU A 252 12.64 13.06 11.15
C GLU A 252 12.46 14.51 10.67
N GLY A 253 11.26 14.85 10.18
CA GLY A 253 10.94 16.16 9.60
C GLY A 253 10.88 17.31 10.63
N PRO A 254 10.69 18.55 10.17
CA PRO A 254 10.50 19.69 11.07
C PRO A 254 9.11 19.69 11.71
N LEU A 255 8.96 20.40 12.83
CA LEU A 255 7.66 20.75 13.39
C LEU A 255 6.92 21.67 12.40
N THR A 256 5.71 21.29 12.02
CA THR A 256 4.89 22.07 11.07
C THR A 256 3.42 21.75 11.23
N ASP A 257 2.57 22.75 11.06
CA ASP A 257 1.12 22.62 11.01
C ASP A 257 0.62 21.92 9.70
N SER A 258 1.46 21.89 8.67
CA SER A 258 1.19 21.08 7.46
C SER A 258 1.23 19.57 7.71
N VAL A 259 1.81 19.14 8.84
CA VAL A 259 1.85 17.76 9.32
C VAL A 259 1.54 17.75 10.83
N PRO A 260 0.28 17.81 11.24
CA PRO A 260 -0.10 17.99 12.64
C PRO A 260 0.51 16.96 13.61
N ALA A 261 0.68 15.71 13.18
CA ALA A 261 1.36 14.69 13.99
C ALA A 261 2.83 15.03 14.29
N SER A 262 3.46 15.98 13.55
CA SER A 262 4.82 16.42 13.87
C SER A 262 4.91 17.07 15.24
N PHE A 263 3.81 17.68 15.75
CA PHE A 263 3.78 18.27 17.07
C PHE A 263 3.98 17.25 18.21
N VAL A 264 3.78 15.96 17.94
CA VAL A 264 4.08 14.89 18.90
C VAL A 264 5.58 14.84 19.26
N GLN A 265 6.46 15.41 18.43
CA GLN A 265 7.89 15.59 18.76
C GLN A 265 8.11 16.43 20.04
N THR A 266 7.14 17.24 20.46
CA THR A 266 7.22 18.06 21.69
C THR A 266 6.76 17.32 22.95
N HIS A 267 6.20 16.12 22.80
CA HIS A 267 5.68 15.36 23.94
C HIS A 267 6.79 14.56 24.64
N ASN A 268 6.79 14.58 25.98
CA ASN A 268 7.88 13.98 26.76
C ASN A 268 7.87 12.43 26.79
N ASP A 269 6.70 11.79 26.68
CA ASP A 269 6.55 10.33 26.67
C ASP A 269 5.66 9.89 25.48
N ALA A 270 6.06 10.29 24.26
CA ALA A 270 5.46 9.81 23.04
C ALA A 270 6.23 8.62 22.47
N LYS A 271 5.50 7.63 21.98
CA LYS A 271 6.06 6.47 21.27
C LYS A 271 5.32 6.23 19.97
N PHE A 272 6.08 5.97 18.93
CA PHE A 272 5.54 5.63 17.63
C PHE A 272 5.87 4.17 17.29
N PHE A 273 4.84 3.36 17.10
CA PHE A 273 4.94 1.94 16.78
C PHE A 273 4.62 1.74 15.31
N ILE A 274 5.58 1.20 14.57
CA ILE A 274 5.46 1.04 13.12
C ILE A 274 6.00 -0.32 12.67
N ASP A 275 5.58 -0.77 11.50
CA ASP A 275 6.19 -1.93 10.85
C ASP A 275 7.36 -1.54 9.95
N LEU A 276 8.11 -2.54 9.45
CA LEU A 276 9.24 -2.31 8.54
C LEU A 276 8.82 -1.62 7.24
N ALA A 277 7.60 -1.86 6.76
CA ALA A 277 7.09 -1.24 5.54
C ALA A 277 6.84 0.27 5.76
N ALA A 278 6.20 0.66 6.86
CA ALA A 278 6.02 2.07 7.23
C ALA A 278 7.35 2.76 7.56
N ALA A 279 8.36 2.02 8.02
CA ALA A 279 9.70 2.52 8.32
C ALA A 279 10.60 2.69 7.08
N SER A 280 10.19 2.22 5.91
CA SER A 280 11.06 2.04 4.73
C SER A 280 11.76 3.32 4.25
N LYS A 281 11.31 4.51 4.66
CA LYS A 281 11.93 5.81 4.33
C LYS A 281 12.70 6.45 5.48
N LEU A 282 12.74 5.84 6.68
CA LEU A 282 13.54 6.37 7.78
C LEU A 282 15.04 6.24 7.48
N THR A 283 15.83 7.23 7.89
CA THR A 283 17.27 7.29 7.60
C THR A 283 18.00 6.02 8.04
N ARG A 284 17.68 5.45 9.19
CA ARG A 284 18.31 4.20 9.68
C ARG A 284 18.03 2.97 8.80
N ILE A 285 16.97 3.01 8.00
CA ILE A 285 16.57 1.92 7.09
C ILE A 285 17.14 2.16 5.69
N VAL A 286 16.96 3.38 5.14
CA VAL A 286 17.34 3.71 3.75
C VAL A 286 18.82 4.05 3.64
N HIS A 287 19.36 4.77 4.62
CA HIS A 287 20.74 5.28 4.61
C HIS A 287 21.49 4.92 5.90
N PRO A 288 21.59 3.62 6.26
CA PRO A 288 22.16 3.20 7.54
C PRO A 288 23.59 3.68 7.76
N TRP A 289 24.38 3.88 6.72
CA TRP A 289 25.75 4.43 6.78
C TRP A 289 25.83 5.86 7.36
N LEU A 290 24.69 6.58 7.41
CA LEU A 290 24.65 7.92 8.00
C LEU A 290 24.51 7.89 9.52
N VAL A 291 24.08 6.76 10.10
CA VAL A 291 23.73 6.68 11.53
C VAL A 291 24.49 5.62 12.31
N THR A 292 25.03 4.59 11.65
CA THR A 292 25.78 3.53 12.32
C THR A 292 26.82 2.89 11.39
N THR A 293 27.63 1.99 11.93
CA THR A 293 28.46 1.09 11.11
C THR A 293 27.58 0.21 10.23
N CYS A 294 27.84 0.23 8.94
CA CYS A 294 27.02 -0.42 7.94
C CYS A 294 27.64 -1.75 7.49
N GLU A 295 26.82 -2.78 7.32
CA GLU A 295 27.22 -3.99 6.61
C GLU A 295 27.19 -3.72 5.10
N TRP A 296 28.39 -3.61 4.52
CA TRP A 296 28.55 -3.32 3.09
C TRP A 296 28.37 -4.58 2.24
N ASN A 297 27.15 -4.79 1.75
CA ASN A 297 26.83 -5.73 0.66
C ASN A 297 26.60 -4.95 -0.66
N ASP A 298 26.44 -5.67 -1.75
CA ASP A 298 26.31 -5.04 -3.08
C ASP A 298 25.13 -4.06 -3.17
N LYS A 299 23.99 -4.37 -2.56
CA LYS A 299 22.82 -3.46 -2.54
C LYS A 299 23.10 -2.20 -1.72
N THR A 300 23.69 -2.35 -0.53
CA THR A 300 24.00 -1.21 0.35
C THR A 300 25.04 -0.30 -0.27
N ILE A 301 26.07 -0.88 -0.92
CA ILE A 301 27.10 -0.11 -1.64
C ILE A 301 26.47 0.67 -2.80
N ARG A 302 25.61 0.02 -3.59
CA ARG A 302 24.87 0.66 -4.69
C ARG A 302 24.02 1.81 -4.18
N ALA A 303 23.22 1.59 -3.13
CA ALA A 303 22.38 2.61 -2.52
C ALA A 303 23.19 3.82 -2.04
N ALA A 304 24.33 3.59 -1.36
CA ALA A 304 25.19 4.67 -0.87
C ALA A 304 25.82 5.50 -2.01
N VAL A 305 26.26 4.85 -3.09
CA VAL A 305 26.85 5.56 -4.24
C VAL A 305 25.79 6.33 -5.02
N VAL A 306 24.60 5.74 -5.24
CA VAL A 306 23.46 6.43 -5.87
C VAL A 306 23.05 7.64 -5.06
N TRP A 307 22.89 7.48 -3.74
CA TRP A 307 22.59 8.58 -2.82
C TRP A 307 23.64 9.70 -2.90
N LEU A 308 24.93 9.34 -2.93
CA LEU A 308 26.02 10.33 -3.04
C LEU A 308 25.97 11.09 -4.37
N CYS A 309 25.64 10.39 -5.47
CA CYS A 309 25.45 11.03 -6.79
C CYS A 309 24.33 12.08 -6.75
N GLN A 310 23.19 11.72 -6.19
CA GLN A 310 22.03 12.61 -6.07
C GLN A 310 22.35 13.81 -5.17
N LEU A 311 22.99 13.57 -4.01
CA LEU A 311 23.41 14.61 -3.08
C LEU A 311 24.39 15.61 -3.71
N LYS A 312 25.38 15.12 -4.45
CA LYS A 312 26.40 15.95 -5.09
C LYS A 312 26.01 16.44 -6.48
N LYS A 313 24.90 15.94 -7.04
CA LYS A 313 24.48 16.17 -8.43
C LYS A 313 25.59 15.87 -9.44
N LYS A 314 26.27 14.74 -9.25
CA LYS A 314 27.37 14.28 -10.08
C LYS A 314 27.13 12.86 -10.57
N PRO A 315 27.43 12.54 -11.85
CA PRO A 315 27.39 11.15 -12.32
C PRO A 315 28.40 10.27 -11.55
N ILE A 316 28.12 8.98 -11.49
CA ILE A 316 28.92 8.00 -10.72
C ILE A 316 30.43 8.14 -11.02
N LEU A 317 30.82 8.13 -12.30
CA LEU A 317 32.24 8.17 -12.70
C LEU A 317 32.94 9.51 -12.41
N LYS A 318 32.22 10.53 -11.93
CA LYS A 318 32.74 11.84 -11.55
C LYS A 318 32.84 12.05 -10.04
N LEU A 319 32.43 11.09 -9.24
CA LEU A 319 32.61 11.13 -7.79
C LEU A 319 34.12 10.95 -7.45
N THR A 320 34.57 11.71 -6.47
CA THR A 320 35.98 11.73 -6.04
C THR A 320 36.15 11.20 -4.61
N ASN A 321 37.36 10.86 -4.21
CA ASN A 321 37.68 10.50 -2.81
C ASN A 321 37.18 11.56 -1.82
N LYS A 322 37.26 12.84 -2.19
CA LYS A 322 36.75 13.93 -1.36
C LYS A 322 35.23 13.84 -1.16
N ASP A 323 34.45 13.56 -2.23
CA ASP A 323 32.99 13.40 -2.13
C ASP A 323 32.62 12.29 -1.14
N TYR A 324 33.34 11.16 -1.18
CA TYR A 324 33.11 10.05 -0.23
C TYR A 324 33.47 10.43 1.21
N ASN A 325 34.67 10.98 1.44
CA ASN A 325 35.15 11.33 2.78
C ASN A 325 34.25 12.36 3.47
N GLU A 326 33.84 13.40 2.75
CA GLU A 326 32.99 14.47 3.31
C GLU A 326 31.57 14.01 3.64
N ASN A 327 31.15 12.83 3.17
CA ASN A 327 29.79 12.34 3.33
C ASN A 327 29.71 10.98 4.06
N GLY A 328 30.73 10.65 4.87
CA GLY A 328 30.68 9.49 5.76
C GLY A 328 30.90 8.13 5.07
N LEU A 329 31.44 8.11 3.85
CA LEU A 329 31.66 6.89 3.06
C LEU A 329 33.13 6.48 2.97
N SER A 330 33.96 6.88 3.93
CA SER A 330 35.39 6.53 3.98
C SER A 330 35.66 5.03 4.02
N ASP A 331 34.73 4.25 4.60
CA ASP A 331 34.80 2.79 4.64
C ASP A 331 34.82 2.18 3.24
N LEU A 332 34.06 2.76 2.30
CA LEU A 332 34.09 2.31 0.91
C LEU A 332 35.42 2.58 0.25
N LEU A 333 36.08 3.71 0.57
CA LEU A 333 37.43 3.99 0.07
C LEU A 333 38.44 3.00 0.62
N ALA A 334 38.36 2.65 1.90
CA ALA A 334 39.20 1.63 2.50
C ALA A 334 39.00 0.26 1.84
N ARG A 335 37.74 -0.10 1.54
CA ARG A 335 37.38 -1.38 0.92
C ARG A 335 37.81 -1.49 -0.55
N PHE A 336 37.64 -0.43 -1.34
CA PHE A 336 37.94 -0.42 -2.78
C PHE A 336 39.29 0.20 -3.15
N GLY A 337 39.98 0.76 -2.19
CA GLY A 337 41.25 1.48 -2.39
C GLY A 337 41.09 2.89 -2.97
N SER A 338 39.98 3.18 -3.65
CA SER A 338 39.67 4.52 -4.19
C SER A 338 38.23 4.66 -4.61
N ALA A 339 37.74 5.90 -4.71
CA ALA A 339 36.44 6.20 -5.32
C ALA A 339 36.38 5.69 -6.76
N TYR A 340 37.46 5.79 -7.53
CA TYR A 340 37.53 5.32 -8.92
C TYR A 340 37.11 3.84 -9.04
N ASN A 341 37.70 2.98 -8.23
CA ASN A 341 37.38 1.54 -8.28
C ASN A 341 35.94 1.25 -7.86
N CYS A 342 35.44 1.91 -6.80
CA CYS A 342 34.07 1.79 -6.36
C CYS A 342 33.09 2.27 -7.44
N ASN A 343 33.38 3.43 -8.03
CA ASN A 343 32.57 4.02 -9.08
C ASN A 343 32.42 3.10 -10.30
N ILE A 344 33.54 2.50 -10.75
CA ILE A 344 33.53 1.56 -11.90
C ILE A 344 32.67 0.34 -11.58
N LYS A 345 32.81 -0.24 -10.38
CA LYS A 345 32.00 -1.38 -9.98
C LYS A 345 30.50 -1.03 -10.06
N ILE A 346 30.08 0.04 -9.42
CA ILE A 346 28.66 0.40 -9.35
C ILE A 346 28.11 0.85 -10.71
N PHE A 347 28.91 1.56 -11.51
CA PHE A 347 28.53 1.91 -12.87
C PHE A 347 28.27 0.65 -13.72
N ASN A 348 29.17 -0.34 -13.67
CA ASN A 348 29.00 -1.61 -14.38
C ASN A 348 27.80 -2.41 -13.85
N ASP A 349 27.61 -2.48 -12.54
CA ASP A 349 26.49 -3.17 -11.93
C ASP A 349 25.14 -2.60 -12.44
N LEU A 350 25.00 -1.26 -12.49
CA LEU A 350 23.82 -0.60 -13.01
C LEU A 350 23.68 -0.76 -14.53
N GLN A 351 24.79 -0.68 -15.28
CA GLN A 351 24.77 -0.88 -16.72
C GLN A 351 24.31 -2.29 -17.08
N HIS A 352 24.69 -3.30 -16.30
CA HIS A 352 24.29 -4.68 -16.51
C HIS A 352 22.80 -4.94 -16.21
N THR A 353 22.11 -4.04 -15.48
CA THR A 353 20.65 -4.17 -15.32
C THR A 353 19.89 -3.83 -16.59
N ILE A 354 20.50 -3.04 -17.49
CA ILE A 354 19.83 -2.57 -18.71
C ILE A 354 19.86 -3.67 -19.78
N THR A 355 18.69 -4.07 -20.24
CA THR A 355 18.56 -5.07 -21.31
C THR A 355 17.49 -4.71 -22.33
N GLY A 356 17.79 -4.89 -23.60
CA GLY A 356 16.79 -4.89 -24.68
C GLY A 356 16.18 -6.27 -24.93
N TRP A 357 16.56 -7.29 -24.13
CA TRP A 357 16.16 -8.67 -24.31
C TRP A 357 15.60 -9.26 -23.01
N PRO A 358 14.42 -8.84 -22.54
CA PRO A 358 13.90 -9.29 -21.25
C PRO A 358 13.67 -10.82 -21.19
N GLY A 359 13.45 -11.46 -22.32
CA GLY A 359 13.36 -12.91 -22.44
C GLY A 359 14.69 -13.63 -22.66
N GLY A 360 15.80 -12.89 -22.75
CA GLY A 360 17.14 -13.40 -23.03
C GLY A 360 17.52 -13.36 -24.51
N LYS A 361 18.74 -12.86 -24.78
CA LYS A 361 19.28 -12.81 -26.14
C LYS A 361 19.85 -14.18 -26.51
N PRO A 362 19.38 -14.81 -27.61
CA PRO A 362 19.90 -16.10 -28.05
C PRO A 362 21.41 -16.08 -28.27
N ASN A 363 22.11 -17.10 -27.80
CA ASN A 363 23.57 -17.28 -27.93
C ASN A 363 24.43 -16.16 -27.31
N ALA A 364 23.90 -15.38 -26.39
CA ALA A 364 24.68 -14.38 -25.66
C ALA A 364 25.37 -14.99 -24.44
N ASP A 365 26.50 -14.38 -24.07
CA ASP A 365 27.07 -14.57 -22.73
C ASP A 365 26.16 -13.84 -21.72
N ASP A 366 25.56 -14.58 -20.80
CA ASP A 366 24.63 -14.09 -19.79
C ASP A 366 25.24 -14.03 -18.37
N THR A 367 26.57 -14.18 -18.25
CA THR A 367 27.28 -14.18 -16.96
C THR A 367 26.95 -12.96 -16.11
N ASN A 368 26.81 -11.76 -16.72
CA ASN A 368 26.49 -10.50 -16.07
C ASN A 368 25.15 -9.90 -16.53
N ARG A 369 24.20 -10.75 -16.98
CA ARG A 369 22.90 -10.31 -17.48
C ARG A 369 21.78 -10.72 -16.53
N PRO A 370 20.72 -9.89 -16.39
CA PRO A 370 19.57 -10.26 -15.57
C PRO A 370 18.78 -11.43 -16.19
N GLU A 371 18.73 -11.51 -17.52
CA GLU A 371 18.07 -12.56 -18.29
C GLU A 371 19.03 -13.72 -18.59
N ARG A 372 18.46 -14.89 -18.88
CA ARG A 372 19.21 -16.07 -19.35
C ARG A 372 18.97 -16.28 -20.85
N ALA A 373 20.05 -16.60 -21.59
CA ALA A 373 19.96 -16.85 -23.02
C ALA A 373 19.12 -18.09 -23.36
N LEU A 374 19.17 -19.14 -22.54
CA LEU A 374 18.47 -20.40 -22.77
C LEU A 374 17.26 -20.56 -21.82
N PRO A 375 16.22 -21.24 -22.30
CA PRO A 375 15.95 -21.62 -23.71
C PRO A 375 15.71 -20.38 -24.57
N ALA A 376 16.04 -20.44 -25.86
CA ALA A 376 15.92 -19.29 -26.77
C ALA A 376 14.48 -18.76 -26.90
N HIS A 377 13.50 -19.67 -26.87
CA HIS A 377 12.08 -19.33 -26.84
C HIS A 377 11.52 -19.71 -25.47
N LYS A 378 11.18 -18.71 -24.67
CA LYS A 378 10.67 -18.90 -23.32
C LYS A 378 9.15 -18.90 -23.29
N ARG A 379 8.59 -19.77 -22.45
CA ARG A 379 7.22 -19.61 -21.98
C ARG A 379 7.22 -18.59 -20.86
N VAL A 380 6.44 -17.53 -21.03
CA VAL A 380 6.35 -16.40 -20.11
C VAL A 380 4.91 -16.28 -19.64
N ILE A 381 4.70 -16.13 -18.35
CA ILE A 381 3.38 -15.80 -17.80
C ILE A 381 3.44 -14.48 -17.03
N VAL A 382 2.50 -13.60 -17.33
CA VAL A 382 2.30 -12.34 -16.64
C VAL A 382 1.02 -12.44 -15.82
N PHE A 383 1.13 -12.44 -14.51
CA PHE A 383 -0.01 -12.35 -13.61
C PHE A 383 -0.38 -10.89 -13.40
N SER A 384 -1.64 -10.54 -13.62
CA SER A 384 -2.19 -9.20 -13.50
C SER A 384 -3.30 -9.22 -12.45
N PRO A 385 -3.16 -8.57 -11.29
CA PRO A 385 -4.19 -8.54 -10.26
C PRO A 385 -5.55 -8.08 -10.79
N HIS A 386 -5.57 -6.99 -11.55
CA HIS A 386 -6.76 -6.52 -12.27
C HIS A 386 -6.49 -6.49 -13.78
N PRO A 387 -7.55 -6.50 -14.61
CA PRO A 387 -7.37 -6.35 -16.07
C PRO A 387 -6.94 -4.93 -16.45
N ASP A 388 -5.63 -4.64 -16.43
CA ASP A 388 -4.90 -3.42 -16.85
C ASP A 388 -3.52 -3.30 -16.19
N ASP A 389 -3.32 -3.88 -15.00
CA ASP A 389 -2.06 -3.76 -14.25
C ASP A 389 -0.84 -4.24 -15.06
N ASP A 390 -1.01 -5.26 -15.91
CA ASP A 390 0.00 -5.78 -16.83
C ASP A 390 0.50 -4.73 -17.81
N VAL A 391 -0.43 -4.04 -18.49
CA VAL A 391 -0.07 -3.05 -19.52
C VAL A 391 0.37 -1.72 -18.90
N ILE A 392 -0.18 -1.33 -17.74
CA ILE A 392 0.25 -0.16 -16.98
C ILE A 392 1.68 -0.31 -16.53
N SER A 393 2.03 -1.48 -16.01
CA SER A 393 3.33 -1.74 -15.39
C SER A 393 4.40 -2.15 -16.39
N MET A 394 4.07 -3.05 -17.33
CA MET A 394 5.06 -3.66 -18.22
C MET A 394 4.62 -3.83 -19.67
N GLY A 395 3.72 -2.98 -20.16
CA GLY A 395 3.18 -3.06 -21.53
C GLY A 395 4.23 -2.98 -22.62
N GLY A 396 5.31 -2.21 -22.43
CA GLY A 396 6.45 -2.15 -23.34
C GLY A 396 7.24 -3.46 -23.36
N THR A 397 7.49 -4.02 -22.19
CA THR A 397 8.20 -5.31 -22.03
C THR A 397 7.38 -6.47 -22.61
N ILE A 398 6.06 -6.52 -22.37
CA ILE A 398 5.16 -7.52 -22.96
C ILE A 398 5.28 -7.49 -24.48
N ARG A 399 5.13 -6.30 -25.09
CA ARG A 399 5.26 -6.12 -26.55
C ARG A 399 6.60 -6.62 -27.07
N ARG A 400 7.69 -6.32 -26.38
CA ARG A 400 9.04 -6.76 -26.76
C ARG A 400 9.20 -8.27 -26.64
N LEU A 401 8.68 -8.90 -25.59
CA LEU A 401 8.69 -10.35 -25.44
C LEU A 401 7.97 -11.05 -26.60
N VAL A 402 6.80 -10.55 -27.01
CA VAL A 402 6.06 -11.07 -28.17
C VAL A 402 6.84 -10.87 -29.48
N GLN A 403 7.41 -9.68 -29.71
CA GLN A 403 8.23 -9.37 -30.88
C GLN A 403 9.51 -10.22 -30.97
N GLN A 404 10.02 -10.68 -29.84
CA GLN A 404 11.16 -11.59 -29.73
C GLN A 404 10.77 -13.08 -29.78
N HIS A 405 9.51 -13.36 -30.15
CA HIS A 405 8.94 -14.70 -30.36
C HIS A 405 8.95 -15.59 -29.10
N HIS A 406 8.79 -15.00 -27.92
CA HIS A 406 8.49 -15.75 -26.71
C HIS A 406 7.01 -16.13 -26.69
N ASP A 407 6.73 -17.26 -26.04
CA ASP A 407 5.37 -17.77 -25.82
C ASP A 407 4.78 -17.07 -24.57
N VAL A 408 4.03 -15.99 -24.81
CA VAL A 408 3.57 -15.07 -23.75
C VAL A 408 2.11 -15.35 -23.40
N HIS A 409 1.87 -15.66 -22.12
CA HIS A 409 0.56 -15.79 -21.51
C HIS A 409 0.30 -14.62 -20.54
N VAL A 410 -0.96 -14.18 -20.49
CA VAL A 410 -1.41 -13.20 -19.48
C VAL A 410 -2.53 -13.82 -18.67
N ALA A 411 -2.42 -13.74 -17.34
CA ALA A 411 -3.39 -14.28 -16.40
C ALA A 411 -3.95 -13.16 -15.52
N TYR A 412 -5.20 -12.79 -15.76
CA TYR A 412 -5.94 -11.83 -14.95
C TYR A 412 -6.51 -12.55 -13.74
N GLU A 413 -6.06 -12.17 -12.55
CA GLU A 413 -6.33 -12.89 -11.31
C GLU A 413 -7.72 -12.59 -10.75
N THR A 414 -8.22 -11.35 -10.95
CA THR A 414 -9.57 -10.93 -10.57
C THR A 414 -10.35 -10.37 -11.75
N SER A 415 -11.67 -10.31 -11.63
CA SER A 415 -12.52 -9.73 -12.68
C SER A 415 -12.41 -8.21 -12.79
N GLY A 416 -11.96 -7.51 -11.74
CA GLY A 416 -11.93 -6.04 -11.68
C GLY A 416 -13.32 -5.38 -11.71
N ASN A 417 -14.38 -6.15 -11.47
CA ASN A 417 -15.78 -5.71 -11.63
C ASN A 417 -16.15 -4.51 -10.74
N ILE A 418 -15.55 -4.40 -9.56
CA ILE A 418 -15.87 -3.36 -8.58
C ILE A 418 -15.49 -1.96 -9.09
N ALA A 419 -14.48 -1.87 -9.96
CA ALA A 419 -13.99 -0.60 -10.50
C ALA A 419 -14.71 -0.14 -11.79
N VAL A 420 -15.81 -0.78 -12.19
CA VAL A 420 -16.58 -0.38 -13.38
C VAL A 420 -17.82 0.42 -12.95
N GLY A 421 -18.01 1.60 -13.52
CA GLY A 421 -19.17 2.46 -13.27
C GLY A 421 -20.49 1.86 -13.76
N ASP A 422 -21.60 2.28 -13.17
CA ASP A 422 -22.95 1.82 -13.54
C ASP A 422 -23.39 2.38 -14.91
N GLU A 423 -22.85 3.52 -15.31
CA GLU A 423 -23.02 4.11 -16.65
C GLU A 423 -22.43 3.23 -17.76
N GLU A 424 -21.30 2.56 -17.50
CA GLU A 424 -20.72 1.59 -18.44
C GLU A 424 -21.65 0.38 -18.61
N VAL A 425 -22.20 -0.15 -17.51
CA VAL A 425 -23.20 -1.23 -17.59
C VAL A 425 -24.38 -0.78 -18.45
N THR A 426 -24.90 0.42 -18.21
CA THR A 426 -26.00 1.00 -18.97
C THR A 426 -25.66 1.12 -20.45
N ARG A 427 -24.47 1.62 -20.78
CA ARG A 427 -23.98 1.75 -22.16
C ARG A 427 -23.93 0.41 -22.90
N PHE A 428 -23.35 -0.59 -22.27
CA PHE A 428 -23.27 -1.93 -22.88
C PHE A 428 -24.64 -2.62 -22.97
N MET A 429 -25.52 -2.43 -22.00
CA MET A 429 -26.87 -2.97 -22.08
C MET A 429 -27.71 -2.29 -23.17
N HIS A 430 -27.55 -1.00 -23.42
CA HIS A 430 -28.15 -0.34 -24.58
C HIS A 430 -27.65 -0.94 -25.90
N PHE A 431 -26.34 -1.24 -26.00
CA PHE A 431 -25.77 -1.89 -27.17
C PHE A 431 -26.37 -3.30 -27.39
N VAL A 432 -26.41 -4.13 -26.34
CA VAL A 432 -26.95 -5.51 -26.41
C VAL A 432 -28.44 -5.48 -26.80
N ASN A 433 -29.24 -4.57 -26.21
CA ASN A 433 -30.65 -4.45 -26.56
C ASN A 433 -30.83 -3.97 -28.02
N GLY A 434 -30.05 -2.99 -28.47
CA GLY A 434 -30.06 -2.53 -29.85
C GLY A 434 -29.63 -3.64 -30.85
N PHE A 435 -28.61 -4.42 -30.48
CA PHE A 435 -28.19 -5.58 -31.27
C PHE A 435 -29.32 -6.62 -31.41
N ASN A 436 -30.01 -6.94 -30.31
CA ASN A 436 -31.16 -7.84 -30.32
C ASN A 436 -32.27 -7.34 -31.27
N GLN A 437 -32.59 -6.03 -31.20
CA GLN A 437 -33.61 -5.44 -32.06
C GLN A 437 -33.24 -5.52 -33.54
N ILE A 438 -31.99 -5.22 -33.91
CA ILE A 438 -31.55 -5.13 -35.31
C ILE A 438 -31.28 -6.51 -35.91
N PHE A 439 -30.53 -7.35 -35.20
CA PHE A 439 -29.99 -8.60 -35.72
C PHE A 439 -30.78 -9.85 -35.35
N CYS A 440 -31.46 -9.85 -34.20
CA CYS A 440 -32.27 -10.95 -33.74
C CYS A 440 -33.79 -10.74 -33.97
N GLY A 441 -34.17 -9.61 -34.58
CA GLY A 441 -35.56 -9.27 -34.87
C GLY A 441 -36.39 -9.11 -33.60
N ASP A 442 -35.79 -8.69 -32.51
CA ASP A 442 -36.41 -8.48 -31.21
C ASP A 442 -37.13 -9.74 -30.62
N LYS A 443 -36.62 -10.92 -30.99
CA LYS A 443 -37.23 -12.21 -30.61
C LYS A 443 -36.72 -12.79 -29.30
N ASP A 444 -35.59 -12.28 -28.79
CA ASP A 444 -35.02 -12.80 -27.53
C ASP A 444 -35.64 -12.07 -26.32
N GLU A 445 -36.69 -12.66 -25.79
CA GLU A 445 -37.38 -12.15 -24.60
C GLU A 445 -36.49 -12.19 -23.34
N THR A 446 -35.48 -13.05 -23.29
CA THR A 446 -34.54 -13.12 -22.18
C THR A 446 -33.69 -11.86 -22.12
N ILE A 447 -33.19 -11.39 -23.26
CA ILE A 447 -32.42 -10.13 -23.36
C ILE A 447 -33.27 -8.93 -22.94
N LYS A 448 -34.53 -8.87 -23.43
CA LYS A 448 -35.46 -7.78 -23.08
C LYS A 448 -35.73 -7.72 -21.59
N LYS A 449 -36.02 -8.88 -20.99
CA LYS A 449 -36.27 -8.99 -19.55
C LYS A 449 -35.04 -8.56 -18.76
N MET A 450 -33.84 -9.10 -19.08
CA MET A 450 -32.61 -8.76 -18.41
C MET A 450 -32.32 -7.25 -18.52
N TYR A 451 -32.50 -6.65 -19.70
CA TYR A 451 -32.36 -5.21 -19.88
C TYR A 451 -33.27 -4.40 -18.97
N ALA A 452 -34.58 -4.81 -18.89
CA ALA A 452 -35.55 -4.13 -18.05
C ALA A 452 -35.23 -4.26 -16.55
N ASP A 453 -34.83 -5.47 -16.12
CA ASP A 453 -34.49 -5.77 -14.72
C ASP A 453 -33.26 -4.99 -14.26
N ILE A 454 -32.19 -4.97 -15.07
CA ILE A 454 -30.95 -4.24 -14.77
C ILE A 454 -31.23 -2.74 -14.74
N LYS A 455 -31.97 -2.20 -15.72
CA LYS A 455 -32.33 -0.79 -15.76
C LYS A 455 -33.14 -0.38 -14.51
N ALA A 456 -34.11 -1.22 -14.09
CA ALA A 456 -34.90 -0.97 -12.89
C ALA A 456 -34.03 -1.00 -11.62
N PHE A 457 -33.10 -1.97 -11.53
CA PHE A 457 -32.18 -2.06 -10.40
C PHE A 457 -31.27 -0.83 -10.32
N LEU A 458 -30.58 -0.45 -11.41
CA LEU A 458 -29.67 0.69 -11.43
C LEU A 458 -30.37 2.03 -11.13
N ALA A 459 -31.64 2.18 -11.56
CA ALA A 459 -32.43 3.39 -11.27
C ALA A 459 -32.80 3.55 -9.77
N GLN A 460 -32.80 2.46 -9.01
CA GLN A 460 -33.18 2.44 -7.58
C GLN A 460 -31.99 2.17 -6.67
N LYS A 461 -30.83 1.79 -7.24
CA LYS A 461 -29.64 1.43 -6.51
C LYS A 461 -29.13 2.61 -5.66
N LYS A 462 -28.91 2.34 -4.38
CA LYS A 462 -28.22 3.27 -3.48
C LYS A 462 -26.72 3.01 -3.51
N PRO A 463 -25.90 4.01 -3.19
CA PRO A 463 -24.44 3.85 -3.18
C PRO A 463 -23.92 2.70 -2.28
N SER A 464 -24.68 2.35 -1.23
CA SER A 464 -24.35 1.24 -0.32
C SER A 464 -24.81 -0.13 -0.81
N ASP A 465 -25.62 -0.19 -1.88
CA ASP A 465 -26.20 -1.44 -2.34
C ASP A 465 -25.16 -2.26 -3.13
N MET A 466 -25.10 -3.54 -2.84
CA MET A 466 -24.28 -4.46 -3.62
C MET A 466 -24.88 -4.67 -5.01
N ASP A 467 -24.03 -4.72 -6.02
CA ASP A 467 -24.45 -5.10 -7.36
C ASP A 467 -25.06 -6.50 -7.39
N THR A 468 -26.11 -6.66 -8.19
CA THR A 468 -26.66 -8.00 -8.45
C THR A 468 -25.62 -8.86 -9.19
N ILE A 469 -25.85 -10.16 -9.22
CA ILE A 469 -24.95 -11.10 -9.92
C ILE A 469 -24.83 -10.74 -11.42
N GLU A 470 -25.96 -10.32 -12.04
CA GLU A 470 -26.01 -9.91 -13.44
C GLU A 470 -25.16 -8.66 -13.70
N VAL A 471 -25.33 -7.63 -12.87
CA VAL A 471 -24.56 -6.39 -12.99
C VAL A 471 -23.06 -6.65 -12.81
N ARG A 472 -22.66 -7.42 -11.78
CA ARG A 472 -21.25 -7.82 -11.57
C ARG A 472 -20.71 -8.60 -12.75
N THR A 473 -21.49 -9.52 -13.30
CA THR A 473 -21.09 -10.31 -14.46
C THR A 473 -20.84 -9.42 -15.67
N ILE A 474 -21.74 -8.45 -15.93
CA ILE A 474 -21.56 -7.50 -17.05
C ILE A 474 -20.31 -6.65 -16.84
N LYS A 475 -20.10 -6.11 -15.63
CA LYS A 475 -18.89 -5.36 -15.30
C LYS A 475 -17.62 -6.19 -15.55
N GLY A 476 -17.61 -7.46 -15.14
CA GLY A 476 -16.52 -8.39 -15.43
C GLY A 476 -16.35 -8.67 -16.93
N LEU A 477 -17.44 -8.79 -17.70
CA LEU A 477 -17.36 -8.99 -19.15
C LEU A 477 -16.79 -7.78 -19.87
N ILE A 478 -17.13 -6.56 -19.44
CA ILE A 478 -16.53 -5.31 -19.96
C ILE A 478 -15.02 -5.37 -19.79
N ARG A 479 -14.53 -5.59 -18.58
CA ARG A 479 -13.10 -5.68 -18.27
C ARG A 479 -12.39 -6.78 -19.08
N ARG A 480 -13.03 -7.94 -19.24
CA ARG A 480 -12.49 -9.05 -20.07
C ARG A 480 -12.39 -8.68 -21.55
N GLY A 481 -13.38 -7.93 -22.07
CA GLY A 481 -13.36 -7.43 -23.46
C GLY A 481 -12.20 -6.47 -23.70
N GLU A 482 -11.98 -5.57 -22.77
CA GLU A 482 -10.88 -4.60 -22.77
C GLU A 482 -9.52 -5.31 -22.72
N ALA A 483 -9.34 -6.25 -21.76
CA ALA A 483 -8.13 -7.05 -21.60
C ALA A 483 -7.79 -7.87 -22.86
N ARG A 484 -8.78 -8.56 -23.45
CA ARG A 484 -8.59 -9.28 -24.73
C ARG A 484 -8.14 -8.34 -25.85
N THR A 485 -8.71 -7.14 -25.91
CA THR A 485 -8.35 -6.15 -26.92
C THR A 485 -6.92 -5.66 -26.73
N ALA A 486 -6.49 -5.39 -25.50
CA ALA A 486 -5.12 -5.00 -25.17
C ALA A 486 -4.11 -6.13 -25.48
N CYS A 487 -4.42 -7.37 -25.11
CA CYS A 487 -3.59 -8.54 -25.45
C CYS A 487 -3.45 -8.73 -26.96
N THR A 488 -4.57 -8.67 -27.71
CA THR A 488 -4.55 -8.80 -29.17
C THR A 488 -3.75 -7.66 -29.82
N TYR A 489 -3.86 -6.44 -29.30
CA TYR A 489 -3.07 -5.30 -29.80
C TYR A 489 -1.56 -5.51 -29.60
N ASN A 490 -1.14 -6.22 -28.56
CA ASN A 490 0.25 -6.62 -28.33
C ASN A 490 0.66 -7.88 -29.11
N GLY A 491 -0.27 -8.53 -29.81
CA GLY A 491 0.00 -9.74 -30.61
C GLY A 491 -0.07 -11.03 -29.79
N ILE A 492 -0.71 -11.02 -28.62
CA ILE A 492 -0.93 -12.22 -27.79
C ILE A 492 -2.18 -12.94 -28.29
N PRO A 493 -2.11 -14.26 -28.60
CA PRO A 493 -3.25 -15.05 -29.00
C PRO A 493 -4.30 -15.17 -27.89
N LEU A 494 -5.59 -15.23 -28.23
CA LEU A 494 -6.67 -15.25 -27.24
C LEU A 494 -6.70 -16.50 -26.35
N ASP A 495 -6.16 -17.61 -26.80
CA ASP A 495 -5.99 -18.84 -26.04
C ASP A 495 -4.86 -18.78 -24.99
N HIS A 496 -4.01 -17.72 -25.07
CA HIS A 496 -3.01 -17.39 -24.06
C HIS A 496 -3.51 -16.34 -23.04
N VAL A 497 -4.76 -15.91 -23.14
CA VAL A 497 -5.38 -14.94 -22.21
C VAL A 497 -6.25 -15.71 -21.23
N HIS A 498 -5.87 -15.70 -19.96
CA HIS A 498 -6.51 -16.46 -18.89
C HIS A 498 -7.24 -15.54 -17.92
N PHE A 499 -8.45 -15.90 -17.50
CA PHE A 499 -9.22 -15.22 -16.46
C PHE A 499 -9.43 -16.19 -15.31
N LEU A 500 -8.83 -15.91 -14.16
CA LEU A 500 -8.78 -16.82 -13.02
C LEU A 500 -9.96 -16.65 -12.08
N ASP A 501 -10.51 -15.42 -11.98
CA ASP A 501 -11.65 -15.08 -11.12
C ASP A 501 -11.47 -15.61 -9.69
N LEU A 502 -10.36 -15.26 -9.04
CA LEU A 502 -10.01 -15.78 -7.73
C LEU A 502 -11.12 -15.52 -6.71
N PRO A 503 -11.62 -16.56 -6.02
CA PRO A 503 -12.79 -16.48 -5.14
C PRO A 503 -12.72 -15.42 -4.04
N PHE A 504 -11.53 -15.10 -3.55
CA PHE A 504 -11.38 -14.07 -2.51
C PHE A 504 -11.89 -12.69 -2.95
N TYR A 505 -11.82 -12.40 -4.26
CA TYR A 505 -12.26 -11.14 -4.84
C TYR A 505 -13.73 -11.16 -5.27
N GLU A 506 -14.21 -12.28 -5.78
CA GLU A 506 -15.50 -12.40 -6.49
C GLU A 506 -16.72 -12.38 -5.55
N SER A 507 -16.55 -12.00 -4.29
CA SER A 507 -17.65 -11.87 -3.32
C SER A 507 -18.64 -10.73 -3.65
N GLY A 508 -18.22 -9.74 -4.45
CA GLY A 508 -18.96 -8.51 -4.73
C GLY A 508 -18.90 -7.48 -3.60
N LYS A 509 -18.16 -7.75 -2.52
CA LYS A 509 -17.93 -6.81 -1.42
C LYS A 509 -16.67 -5.98 -1.68
N ILE A 510 -16.67 -4.73 -1.22
CA ILE A 510 -15.46 -3.88 -1.24
C ILE A 510 -14.37 -4.52 -0.37
N GLU A 511 -14.73 -5.00 0.83
CA GLU A 511 -13.85 -5.77 1.68
C GLU A 511 -13.64 -7.17 1.11
N LYS A 512 -12.39 -7.50 0.81
CA LYS A 512 -12.01 -8.77 0.19
C LYS A 512 -12.01 -9.90 1.21
N LEU A 513 -12.54 -11.05 0.81
CA LEU A 513 -12.48 -12.25 1.63
C LEU A 513 -11.03 -12.67 1.92
N PRO A 514 -10.78 -13.43 2.99
CA PRO A 514 -9.50 -14.11 3.17
C PRO A 514 -9.20 -15.02 1.98
N MET A 515 -7.93 -15.08 1.59
CA MET A 515 -7.47 -16.03 0.58
C MET A 515 -7.59 -17.48 1.11
N THR A 516 -7.94 -18.39 0.23
CA THR A 516 -8.16 -19.80 0.54
C THR A 516 -7.28 -20.71 -0.31
N GLU A 517 -7.21 -22.00 0.04
CA GLU A 517 -6.52 -23.02 -0.77
C GLU A 517 -7.08 -23.10 -2.20
N LYS A 518 -8.37 -22.78 -2.38
CA LYS A 518 -9.00 -22.81 -3.71
C LYS A 518 -8.42 -21.73 -4.63
N ASP A 519 -8.12 -20.54 -4.10
CA ASP A 519 -7.46 -19.48 -4.88
C ASP A 519 -6.08 -19.94 -5.36
N VAL A 520 -5.32 -20.58 -4.48
CA VAL A 520 -3.97 -21.10 -4.77
C VAL A 520 -3.99 -22.24 -5.79
N GLU A 521 -4.95 -23.18 -5.69
CA GLU A 521 -5.06 -24.31 -6.63
C GLU A 521 -5.44 -23.84 -8.05
N ILE A 522 -6.24 -22.77 -8.21
CA ILE A 522 -6.54 -22.20 -9.52
C ILE A 522 -5.26 -21.70 -10.19
N VAL A 523 -4.44 -20.95 -9.45
CA VAL A 523 -3.15 -20.45 -9.94
C VAL A 523 -2.21 -21.61 -10.26
N ARG A 524 -2.12 -22.59 -9.35
CA ARG A 524 -1.29 -23.79 -9.50
C ARG A 524 -1.61 -24.58 -10.77
N ALA A 525 -2.89 -24.79 -11.05
CA ALA A 525 -3.34 -25.49 -12.26
C ALA A 525 -2.85 -24.80 -13.54
N LEU A 526 -2.84 -23.44 -13.57
CA LEU A 526 -2.31 -22.70 -14.70
C LEU A 526 -0.78 -22.83 -14.79
N LEU A 527 -0.06 -22.74 -13.68
CA LEU A 527 1.40 -22.93 -13.66
C LEU A 527 1.79 -24.32 -14.17
N GLN A 528 1.07 -25.37 -13.77
CA GLN A 528 1.28 -26.75 -14.26
C GLN A 528 1.01 -26.90 -15.76
N LYS A 529 0.01 -26.18 -16.28
CA LYS A 529 -0.34 -26.16 -17.70
C LYS A 529 0.75 -25.47 -18.53
N VAL A 530 1.22 -24.31 -18.12
CA VAL A 530 2.17 -23.47 -18.89
C VAL A 530 3.61 -23.89 -18.64
N LYS A 531 3.98 -24.26 -17.42
CA LYS A 531 5.38 -24.56 -16.99
C LYS A 531 6.34 -23.46 -17.42
N PRO A 532 6.16 -22.22 -16.91
CA PRO A 532 6.85 -21.04 -17.43
C PRO A 532 8.34 -21.05 -17.09
N HIS A 533 9.14 -20.41 -17.95
CA HIS A 533 10.54 -20.07 -17.67
C HIS A 533 10.68 -18.70 -17.01
N GLN A 534 9.68 -17.84 -17.20
CA GLN A 534 9.60 -16.55 -16.55
C GLN A 534 8.17 -16.30 -16.06
N ILE A 535 8.06 -15.87 -14.82
CA ILE A 535 6.82 -15.44 -14.18
C ILE A 535 6.98 -13.97 -13.83
N TYR A 536 6.03 -13.13 -14.22
CA TYR A 536 5.94 -11.74 -13.81
C TYR A 536 4.75 -11.56 -12.90
N VAL A 537 4.95 -10.92 -11.73
CA VAL A 537 3.92 -10.68 -10.72
C VAL A 537 3.96 -9.24 -10.22
N ALA A 538 2.87 -8.76 -9.66
CA ALA A 538 2.82 -7.43 -9.07
C ALA A 538 3.74 -7.33 -7.85
N GLY A 539 4.58 -6.31 -7.82
CA GLY A 539 5.41 -5.88 -6.69
C GLY A 539 4.87 -4.63 -5.98
N ASP A 540 3.77 -4.08 -6.47
CA ASP A 540 2.99 -3.00 -5.84
C ASP A 540 2.14 -3.56 -4.70
N LEU A 541 2.78 -4.01 -3.60
CA LEU A 541 2.12 -4.71 -2.50
C LEU A 541 1.46 -3.75 -1.48
N ALA A 542 1.57 -2.46 -1.70
CA ALA A 542 0.99 -1.39 -0.89
C ALA A 542 -0.28 -0.80 -1.53
N ASP A 543 -0.94 -1.53 -2.42
CA ASP A 543 -2.19 -1.10 -3.03
C ASP A 543 -3.26 -0.85 -1.94
N PRO A 544 -4.05 0.23 -2.04
CA PRO A 544 -5.00 0.63 -1.00
C PRO A 544 -6.05 -0.44 -0.66
N HIS A 545 -6.29 -1.35 -1.60
CA HIS A 545 -7.32 -2.38 -1.48
C HIS A 545 -6.79 -3.75 -1.07
N GLY A 546 -5.47 -3.91 -0.95
CA GLY A 546 -4.80 -5.16 -0.59
C GLY A 546 -4.98 -6.30 -1.60
N THR A 547 -5.45 -6.00 -2.82
CA THR A 547 -5.70 -7.00 -3.87
C THR A 547 -4.39 -7.52 -4.45
N HIS A 548 -3.45 -6.60 -4.80
CA HIS A 548 -2.16 -6.96 -5.38
C HIS A 548 -1.37 -7.92 -4.48
N ARG A 549 -1.34 -7.63 -3.17
CA ARG A 549 -0.66 -8.49 -2.21
C ARG A 549 -1.27 -9.89 -2.17
N LYS A 550 -2.60 -10.02 -2.09
CA LYS A 550 -3.30 -11.32 -2.07
C LYS A 550 -3.07 -12.10 -3.36
N CYS A 551 -3.12 -11.44 -4.51
CA CYS A 551 -2.82 -12.05 -5.80
C CYS A 551 -1.39 -12.59 -5.85
N THR A 552 -0.41 -11.77 -5.48
CA THR A 552 1.00 -12.20 -5.45
C THR A 552 1.22 -13.31 -4.42
N ASP A 553 0.59 -13.25 -3.24
CA ASP A 553 0.66 -14.32 -2.23
C ASP A 553 0.09 -15.65 -2.78
N ALA A 554 -0.99 -15.63 -3.57
CA ALA A 554 -1.55 -16.83 -4.20
C ALA A 554 -0.56 -17.45 -5.20
N VAL A 555 0.10 -16.62 -6.02
CA VAL A 555 1.12 -17.11 -6.97
C VAL A 555 2.32 -17.70 -6.24
N MET A 556 2.81 -17.04 -5.18
CA MET A 556 3.96 -17.56 -4.42
C MET A 556 3.62 -18.85 -3.68
N ALA A 557 2.43 -18.95 -3.07
CA ALA A 557 1.97 -20.18 -2.45
C ALA A 557 1.85 -21.33 -3.46
N ALA A 558 1.37 -21.05 -4.67
CA ALA A 558 1.30 -22.05 -5.74
C ALA A 558 2.70 -22.51 -6.19
N ILE A 559 3.67 -21.59 -6.29
CA ILE A 559 5.07 -21.92 -6.60
C ILE A 559 5.67 -22.79 -5.49
N ASP A 560 5.44 -22.49 -4.22
CA ASP A 560 5.93 -23.28 -3.09
C ASP A 560 5.36 -24.70 -3.11
N LEU A 561 4.07 -24.87 -3.43
CA LEU A 561 3.46 -26.19 -3.61
C LEU A 561 4.10 -26.97 -4.77
N GLU A 562 4.41 -26.32 -5.89
CA GLU A 562 5.10 -26.96 -7.01
C GLU A 562 6.55 -27.34 -6.65
N LYS A 563 7.22 -26.52 -5.84
CA LYS A 563 8.55 -26.79 -5.31
C LYS A 563 8.54 -28.00 -4.36
N GLU A 564 7.57 -28.07 -3.46
CA GLU A 564 7.35 -29.22 -2.57
C GLU A 564 7.02 -30.52 -3.35
N ALA A 565 6.31 -30.37 -4.46
CA ALA A 565 6.00 -31.48 -5.37
C ALA A 565 7.19 -31.92 -6.26
N GLY A 566 8.34 -31.22 -6.18
CA GLY A 566 9.54 -31.53 -6.96
C GLY A 566 9.41 -31.19 -8.45
N ALA A 567 8.66 -30.17 -8.82
CA ALA A 567 8.42 -29.78 -10.21
C ALA A 567 9.72 -29.33 -10.91
N GLU A 568 10.23 -30.12 -11.85
CA GLU A 568 11.50 -29.88 -12.54
C GLU A 568 11.55 -28.54 -13.31
N TRP A 569 10.39 -28.07 -13.82
CA TRP A 569 10.33 -26.80 -14.58
C TRP A 569 10.72 -25.58 -13.76
N LEU A 570 10.63 -25.65 -12.43
CA LEU A 570 11.06 -24.55 -11.53
C LEU A 570 12.57 -24.32 -11.54
N ASN A 571 13.38 -25.34 -11.86
CA ASN A 571 14.84 -25.20 -11.93
C ASN A 571 15.28 -24.15 -12.96
N ASP A 572 14.48 -23.97 -14.01
CA ASP A 572 14.72 -23.01 -15.08
C ASP A 572 13.80 -21.78 -15.02
N CYS A 573 12.97 -21.67 -13.99
CA CYS A 573 12.04 -20.57 -13.84
C CYS A 573 12.64 -19.40 -13.05
N ARG A 574 12.37 -18.17 -13.50
CA ARG A 574 12.67 -16.92 -12.77
C ARG A 574 11.39 -16.15 -12.52
N VAL A 575 11.26 -15.65 -11.29
CA VAL A 575 10.13 -14.80 -10.89
C VAL A 575 10.61 -13.35 -10.84
N TRP A 576 9.93 -12.49 -11.60
CA TRP A 576 10.16 -11.06 -11.66
C TRP A 576 8.98 -10.31 -11.09
N MET A 577 9.25 -9.31 -10.28
CA MET A 577 8.25 -8.41 -9.74
C MET A 577 8.29 -7.10 -10.49
N TYR A 578 7.13 -6.65 -10.97
CA TYR A 578 6.95 -5.36 -11.61
C TYR A 578 6.26 -4.38 -10.66
N ARG A 579 6.49 -3.08 -10.85
CA ARG A 579 5.73 -1.96 -10.29
C ARG A 579 5.30 -1.03 -11.41
N GLY A 580 4.43 -0.07 -11.14
CA GLY A 580 4.02 0.92 -12.14
C GLY A 580 2.59 1.42 -11.98
N ALA A 581 1.71 0.68 -11.29
CA ALA A 581 0.37 1.14 -10.99
C ALA A 581 0.40 2.21 -9.86
N TRP A 582 1.06 1.91 -8.73
CA TRP A 582 1.08 2.77 -7.54
C TRP A 582 2.44 3.36 -7.20
N ALA A 583 3.51 2.60 -7.37
CA ALA A 583 4.88 2.97 -7.06
C ALA A 583 5.85 2.52 -8.15
N GLU A 584 7.11 2.93 -8.07
CA GLU A 584 8.21 2.41 -8.87
C GLU A 584 9.30 1.86 -7.94
N TRP A 585 10.22 1.05 -8.50
CA TRP A 585 11.34 0.51 -7.76
C TRP A 585 12.40 1.58 -7.51
N GLU A 586 12.93 1.60 -6.30
CA GLU A 586 14.14 2.37 -6.02
C GLU A 586 15.30 1.80 -6.85
N ILE A 587 16.11 2.68 -7.46
CA ILE A 587 17.10 2.29 -8.46
C ILE A 587 18.13 1.27 -7.95
N GLU A 588 18.47 1.32 -6.67
CA GLU A 588 19.38 0.38 -6.03
C GLU A 588 18.81 -1.05 -5.96
N ASN A 589 17.52 -1.21 -6.05
CA ASN A 589 16.84 -2.51 -6.03
C ASN A 589 16.61 -3.07 -7.43
N ILE A 590 16.71 -2.25 -8.49
CA ILE A 590 16.44 -2.67 -9.85
C ILE A 590 17.48 -3.71 -10.29
N GLU A 591 17.01 -4.86 -10.76
CA GLU A 591 17.85 -5.95 -11.26
C GLU A 591 17.69 -6.16 -12.77
N MET A 592 16.56 -5.72 -13.34
CA MET A 592 16.36 -5.68 -14.80
C MET A 592 15.64 -4.38 -15.17
N CYS A 593 16.15 -3.69 -16.17
CA CYS A 593 15.57 -2.46 -16.67
C CYS A 593 15.48 -2.53 -18.20
N VAL A 594 14.27 -2.37 -18.72
CA VAL A 594 13.97 -2.50 -20.15
C VAL A 594 13.70 -1.12 -20.75
N PRO A 595 14.63 -0.58 -21.56
CA PRO A 595 14.46 0.72 -22.16
C PRO A 595 13.41 0.68 -23.28
N MET A 596 12.65 1.73 -23.44
CA MET A 596 11.65 1.91 -24.47
C MET A 596 12.02 3.07 -25.41
N SER A 597 11.77 2.90 -26.68
CA SER A 597 11.75 3.98 -27.67
C SER A 597 10.45 4.77 -27.58
N PRO A 598 10.37 5.99 -28.18
CA PRO A 598 9.12 6.74 -28.27
C PRO A 598 7.97 5.96 -28.93
N GLU A 599 8.26 5.07 -29.88
CA GLU A 599 7.27 4.23 -30.54
C GLU A 599 6.73 3.14 -29.59
N GLU A 600 7.62 2.48 -28.85
CA GLU A 600 7.23 1.47 -27.86
C GLU A 600 6.43 2.08 -26.71
N LEU A 601 6.80 3.26 -26.23
CA LEU A 601 6.06 4.00 -25.22
C LEU A 601 4.66 4.38 -25.71
N ARG A 602 4.54 4.85 -26.97
CA ARG A 602 3.23 5.10 -27.61
C ARG A 602 2.41 3.80 -27.73
N GLY A 603 3.06 2.69 -28.06
CA GLY A 603 2.42 1.36 -28.09
C GLY A 603 1.87 0.95 -26.75
N LYS A 604 2.63 1.15 -25.66
CA LYS A 604 2.20 0.95 -24.28
C LYS A 604 0.98 1.81 -23.94
N ARG A 605 1.03 3.12 -24.22
CA ARG A 605 -0.10 4.04 -24.03
C ARG A 605 -1.37 3.55 -24.73
N ASN A 606 -1.24 3.14 -25.98
CA ASN A 606 -2.36 2.63 -26.75
C ASN A 606 -2.96 1.35 -26.17
N CYS A 607 -2.16 0.50 -25.52
CA CYS A 607 -2.65 -0.66 -24.78
C CYS A 607 -3.45 -0.24 -23.55
N ILE A 608 -2.93 0.69 -22.76
CA ILE A 608 -3.61 1.20 -21.57
C ILE A 608 -4.95 1.81 -21.95
N LEU A 609 -5.01 2.58 -23.05
CA LEU A 609 -6.23 3.20 -23.55
C LEU A 609 -7.29 2.18 -24.05
N LYS A 610 -6.96 0.87 -24.19
CA LYS A 610 -7.97 -0.17 -24.46
C LYS A 610 -8.84 -0.47 -23.24
N HIS A 611 -8.39 -0.12 -22.05
CA HIS A 611 -9.13 -0.23 -20.80
C HIS A 611 -9.98 1.02 -20.56
N SER A 612 -10.92 1.28 -21.47
CA SER A 612 -11.70 2.52 -21.51
C SER A 612 -12.56 2.74 -20.26
N SER A 613 -13.05 1.67 -19.65
CA SER A 613 -13.83 1.73 -18.40
C SER A 613 -13.05 2.27 -17.21
N GLN A 614 -11.71 2.38 -17.33
CA GLN A 614 -10.83 2.86 -16.26
C GLN A 614 -10.29 4.27 -16.52
N MET A 615 -10.67 4.91 -17.63
CA MET A 615 -10.10 6.22 -18.00
C MET A 615 -10.76 7.38 -17.25
N GLU A 616 -12.03 7.25 -16.88
CA GLU A 616 -12.79 8.33 -16.23
C GLU A 616 -12.87 8.20 -14.70
N SER A 617 -12.62 7.00 -14.17
CA SER A 617 -12.89 6.67 -12.77
C SER A 617 -11.65 6.32 -11.96
N ALA A 618 -10.47 6.84 -12.32
CA ALA A 618 -9.28 6.55 -11.53
C ALA A 618 -9.45 7.06 -10.08
N PRO A 619 -9.75 6.19 -9.10
CA PRO A 619 -9.92 6.59 -7.71
C PRO A 619 -8.55 6.84 -7.09
N PHE A 620 -7.85 7.88 -7.54
CA PHE A 620 -6.61 8.27 -6.92
C PHE A 620 -6.91 9.21 -5.78
N LEU A 621 -6.42 8.81 -4.63
CA LEU A 621 -6.45 9.62 -3.42
C LEU A 621 -5.54 10.84 -3.63
N GLY A 622 -6.11 12.03 -3.57
CA GLY A 622 -5.41 13.30 -3.71
C GLY A 622 -5.71 14.05 -5.01
N ASN A 623 -5.16 15.25 -5.11
CA ASN A 623 -5.36 16.18 -6.24
C ASN A 623 -4.55 15.81 -7.50
N ASP A 624 -4.23 14.55 -7.73
CA ASP A 624 -3.53 14.12 -8.93
C ASP A 624 -4.54 13.78 -10.03
N GLU A 625 -4.87 14.76 -10.86
CA GLU A 625 -5.81 14.65 -11.97
C GLU A 625 -5.27 13.85 -13.18
N ARG A 626 -3.99 13.39 -13.11
CA ARG A 626 -3.41 12.64 -14.22
C ARG A 626 -4.06 11.28 -14.38
N LEU A 627 -4.37 10.90 -15.61
CA LEU A 627 -4.86 9.57 -15.96
C LEU A 627 -3.80 8.48 -15.72
N PHE A 628 -4.20 7.22 -15.61
CA PHE A 628 -3.29 6.09 -15.39
C PHE A 628 -2.13 6.05 -16.37
N TRP A 629 -2.39 6.24 -17.67
CA TRP A 629 -1.35 6.21 -18.69
C TRP A 629 -0.33 7.35 -18.52
N GLN A 630 -0.76 8.55 -18.10
CA GLN A 630 0.12 9.68 -17.83
C GLN A 630 1.06 9.38 -16.68
N ARG A 631 0.52 8.82 -15.60
CA ARG A 631 1.33 8.43 -14.43
C ARG A 631 2.32 7.32 -14.77
N ALA A 632 1.91 6.32 -15.55
CA ALA A 632 2.78 5.24 -15.99
C ALA A 632 3.94 5.78 -16.84
N GLU A 633 3.66 6.69 -17.78
CA GLU A 633 4.69 7.34 -18.61
C GLU A 633 5.63 8.19 -17.76
N ASP A 634 5.10 9.03 -16.88
CA ASP A 634 5.93 9.90 -15.99
C ASP A 634 6.88 9.07 -15.14
N ARG A 635 6.44 7.92 -14.60
CA ARG A 635 7.32 7.00 -13.83
C ARG A 635 8.41 6.40 -14.72
N ASN A 636 8.03 5.92 -15.91
CA ASN A 636 9.01 5.34 -16.82
C ASN A 636 10.02 6.38 -17.33
N HIS A 637 9.61 7.63 -17.56
CA HIS A 637 10.51 8.76 -17.85
C HIS A 637 11.42 9.06 -16.66
N ALA A 638 10.86 9.14 -15.44
CA ALA A 638 11.64 9.43 -14.22
C ALA A 638 12.72 8.37 -13.98
N THR A 639 12.41 7.07 -14.21
CA THR A 639 13.40 6.00 -14.11
C THR A 639 14.52 6.18 -15.15
N ALA A 640 14.19 6.49 -16.39
CA ALA A 640 15.18 6.75 -17.45
C ALA A 640 16.05 7.97 -17.14
N GLU A 641 15.45 9.05 -16.66
CA GLU A 641 16.16 10.28 -16.25
C GLU A 641 17.13 10.01 -15.10
N LEU A 642 16.72 9.20 -14.13
CA LEU A 642 17.59 8.83 -13.00
C LEU A 642 18.83 8.07 -13.48
N TYR A 643 18.67 7.09 -14.38
CA TYR A 643 19.81 6.39 -15.00
C TYR A 643 20.70 7.35 -15.76
N HIS A 644 20.13 8.30 -16.50
CA HIS A 644 20.89 9.33 -17.21
C HIS A 644 21.70 10.21 -16.23
N ASN A 645 21.09 10.68 -15.16
CA ASN A 645 21.72 11.53 -14.15
C ASN A 645 22.87 10.81 -13.42
N LEU A 646 22.84 9.50 -13.34
CA LEU A 646 23.93 8.67 -12.82
C LEU A 646 25.07 8.49 -13.83
N GLY A 647 24.92 8.95 -15.07
CA GLY A 647 25.94 8.90 -16.13
C GLY A 647 25.81 7.72 -17.07
N LEU A 648 24.70 6.97 -17.03
CA LEU A 648 24.40 5.92 -17.99
C LEU A 648 23.73 6.49 -19.26
N ALA A 649 23.41 5.61 -20.21
CA ALA A 649 22.81 6.05 -21.48
C ALA A 649 21.44 6.73 -21.27
N CYS A 650 21.17 7.74 -22.10
CA CYS A 650 19.90 8.43 -22.11
C CYS A 650 18.87 7.62 -22.91
N TYR A 651 17.76 7.26 -22.28
CA TYR A 651 16.62 6.58 -22.90
C TYR A 651 15.37 7.43 -22.73
N GLU A 652 14.37 7.23 -23.58
CA GLU A 652 13.08 7.93 -23.49
C GLU A 652 12.33 7.53 -22.21
N ALA A 653 12.22 6.24 -21.97
CA ALA A 653 11.53 5.67 -20.82
C ALA A 653 12.08 4.28 -20.50
N MET A 654 11.87 3.80 -19.28
CA MET A 654 12.33 2.48 -18.84
C MET A 654 11.30 1.81 -17.94
N GLU A 655 11.06 0.52 -18.15
CA GLU A 655 10.32 -0.35 -17.22
C GLU A 655 11.30 -1.14 -16.37
N ALA A 656 11.03 -1.21 -15.06
CA ALA A 656 11.96 -1.76 -14.08
C ALA A 656 11.41 -2.98 -13.35
N PHE A 657 12.28 -3.94 -13.04
CA PHE A 657 11.93 -5.21 -12.43
C PHE A 657 12.93 -5.59 -11.35
N VAL A 658 12.41 -6.23 -10.31
CA VAL A 658 13.19 -6.84 -9.24
C VAL A 658 12.95 -8.35 -9.28
N ARG A 659 14.02 -9.12 -9.14
CA ARG A 659 13.92 -10.58 -9.10
C ARG A 659 13.50 -11.02 -7.70
N TYR A 660 12.46 -11.83 -7.64
CA TYR A 660 12.10 -12.49 -6.39
C TYR A 660 12.97 -13.73 -6.19
N ASN A 661 13.72 -13.70 -5.09
CA ASN A 661 14.52 -14.85 -4.64
C ASN A 661 13.95 -15.25 -3.27
N PRO A 662 13.16 -16.32 -3.19
CA PRO A 662 12.52 -16.79 -1.95
C PRO A 662 13.52 -17.25 -0.89
#